data_80b5b08879961682a1965990267d175e
#
_entry.id   80b5b08879961682a1965990267d175e
#
_cell.length_a   1.000
_cell.length_b   1.000
_cell.length_c   1.000
_cell.angle_alpha   90.00
_cell.angle_beta   90.00
_cell.angle_gamma   90.00
#
_symmetry.space_group_name_H-M   'P 1'
#
loop_
_entity.id
_entity.type
_entity.pdbx_description
1 polymer ?
#
loop_
_entity_poly.entity_id
_entity_poly.type
_entity_poly.pdbx_seq_one_letter_code
_entity_poly.pdbx_strand_id
1 'polypeptide(L)'
;MSKKYLYYFSEGSQAFGGDKTAMRNTLGGKGSGLAEMTAAGMPVPQGFTITTEACTQYYTDGRQINAEIQADIFAHVKGLEEITGKKLGDVENPLLVSVRSGARQSMPGMMDTILNLGLNDASVEGLAKKTGNPRFAYDSYRRFVQMFADVVMGVSKSLFEEEIDKMKAAKGVTNDVDLDADDLKQLVVIFKKIYEDNEHKPFPQDPNEQLIEAVKAVFRSWDNPRANVYRKMNEIPYEWGTAVNVQQMAFGNSGDRSGTGVAFTRDPATGEKKLMGESLINAQGEDVVAGVRTPSPISHLQEQMPEVYDEFVAIANRLEHYFKDMQDMEFTIEDGKLYMLQTRNGKRTAQAALQIACDLVDEGMISEREAVLRVEPKQLDTLLHPQFDAEALKRADAIGKGLAASPGSACGQVVFSAEEAEEAVKNKTMPKVVLVRLETSPEDIVGMQVSQGILTVRGGMTSHAAVVARGMGTCCVSGCGNDNNVRISYADKFFEINGHKFTEGDWISLDGSTGNIYAGQIPTVAATGNKNFNRLMGWADAARRLNVEANADNPRDAQQAVDLGAEGIGLCRTEHMFFAEDRIKAVREMICARTVEERKVALAKVEPFQQSDFEAMYRIMGDRPMTIRYLDPPLHEFLPTQKADIEELAQEMGMTAEELQDVVVSLHEFNPMMGHRGCRLAVTYPEIAEMQTNAVIKAALKVSAETGKMITPYIMIPLVGERKELKFVRDIVVRTADALIKEAGVDMKYHVGTMIEIPRAALTADEIAKEADFFSFGTNDLTQMTFGFSRDDAAKFLGSYYDTKIYESDPFQHLDINGVGKLVEMACKLGRQTNPELELGICGEHGGDPSSVEFCHKVGLDYVSCSPFRVPIARLAAAQAAIANR
;
A
#
# COMPACT_ATOMS: atom_id res chain seq x y z
N MET A 1 -7.58 -31.61 -23.65
CA MET A 1 -6.13 -31.75 -23.42
C MET A 1 -5.92 -31.87 -21.94
N SER A 2 -5.09 -32.82 -21.46
CA SER A 2 -4.69 -32.90 -20.05
C SER A 2 -3.97 -31.61 -19.67
N LYS A 3 -4.21 -31.12 -18.48
CA LYS A 3 -3.60 -29.89 -17.95
C LYS A 3 -2.10 -30.17 -17.74
N LYS A 4 -1.21 -29.27 -18.21
CA LYS A 4 0.23 -29.41 -18.02
C LYS A 4 0.62 -28.71 -16.71
N TYR A 5 1.16 -29.48 -15.75
CA TYR A 5 1.55 -28.99 -14.42
C TYR A 5 3.05 -28.72 -14.26
N LEU A 6 3.91 -29.22 -15.16
CA LEU A 6 5.36 -29.10 -15.03
C LEU A 6 6.01 -28.59 -16.33
N TYR A 7 7.07 -27.79 -16.19
CA TYR A 7 7.85 -27.25 -17.31
C TYR A 7 9.34 -27.26 -16.97
N TYR A 8 10.18 -27.79 -17.87
CA TYR A 8 11.63 -27.56 -17.77
C TYR A 8 11.95 -26.08 -17.98
N PHE A 9 13.07 -25.61 -17.40
CA PHE A 9 13.50 -24.21 -17.61
C PHE A 9 13.76 -23.91 -19.08
N SER A 10 14.27 -24.90 -19.82
CA SER A 10 14.55 -24.77 -21.25
C SER A 10 13.32 -24.62 -22.14
N GLU A 11 12.16 -25.08 -21.71
CA GLU A 11 10.91 -24.99 -22.50
C GLU A 11 9.97 -23.86 -22.07
N GLY A 12 10.13 -23.34 -20.87
CA GLY A 12 9.19 -22.41 -20.24
C GLY A 12 8.92 -21.17 -21.07
N SER A 13 9.96 -20.52 -21.60
CA SER A 13 9.80 -19.31 -22.40
C SER A 13 9.02 -19.52 -23.71
N GLN A 14 9.22 -20.65 -24.38
CA GLN A 14 8.51 -20.99 -25.63
C GLN A 14 7.08 -21.45 -25.39
N ALA A 15 6.83 -22.13 -24.28
CA ALA A 15 5.52 -22.70 -23.97
C ALA A 15 4.41 -21.66 -23.83
N PHE A 16 4.75 -20.41 -23.53
CA PHE A 16 3.80 -19.30 -23.35
C PHE A 16 3.75 -18.32 -24.54
N GLY A 17 4.41 -18.64 -25.67
CA GLY A 17 4.34 -17.86 -26.90
C GLY A 17 4.74 -16.39 -26.75
N GLY A 18 5.58 -16.05 -25.76
CA GLY A 18 6.00 -14.68 -25.46
C GLY A 18 5.11 -13.92 -24.47
N ASP A 19 4.01 -14.52 -24.02
CA ASP A 19 3.18 -13.92 -22.96
C ASP A 19 3.86 -14.05 -21.58
N LYS A 20 4.61 -13.02 -21.21
CA LYS A 20 5.34 -12.95 -19.93
C LYS A 20 4.42 -12.97 -18.71
N THR A 21 3.22 -12.44 -18.83
CA THR A 21 2.23 -12.44 -17.74
C THR A 21 1.69 -13.84 -17.48
N ALA A 22 1.26 -14.55 -18.53
CA ALA A 22 0.82 -15.94 -18.41
C ALA A 22 1.94 -16.83 -17.89
N MET A 23 3.16 -16.66 -18.37
CA MET A 23 4.33 -17.42 -17.89
C MET A 23 4.58 -17.17 -16.39
N ARG A 24 4.60 -15.91 -15.97
CA ARG A 24 4.79 -15.55 -14.55
C ARG A 24 3.66 -16.05 -13.65
N ASN A 25 2.42 -16.00 -14.14
CA ASN A 25 1.26 -16.49 -13.38
C ASN A 25 1.32 -18.02 -13.18
N THR A 26 1.89 -18.76 -14.12
CA THR A 26 1.96 -20.22 -14.09
C THR A 26 3.24 -20.72 -13.41
N LEU A 27 4.40 -20.17 -13.79
CA LEU A 27 5.71 -20.60 -13.27
C LEU A 27 6.15 -19.88 -11.99
N GLY A 28 5.39 -18.84 -11.60
CA GLY A 28 5.82 -17.93 -10.54
C GLY A 28 6.96 -17.01 -10.98
N GLY A 29 7.33 -16.04 -10.13
CA GLY A 29 8.39 -15.08 -10.44
C GLY A 29 9.77 -15.73 -10.61
N LYS A 30 10.12 -16.68 -9.76
CA LYS A 30 11.40 -17.41 -9.80
C LYS A 30 11.49 -18.32 -11.02
N GLY A 31 10.46 -19.13 -11.26
CA GLY A 31 10.42 -20.07 -12.39
C GLY A 31 10.44 -19.35 -13.74
N SER A 32 9.73 -18.25 -13.88
CA SER A 32 9.78 -17.45 -15.11
C SER A 32 11.15 -16.81 -15.33
N GLY A 33 11.80 -16.27 -14.28
CA GLY A 33 13.16 -15.75 -14.37
C GLY A 33 14.18 -16.81 -14.79
N LEU A 34 14.11 -18.00 -14.23
CA LEU A 34 14.98 -19.14 -14.60
C LEU A 34 14.75 -19.56 -16.07
N ALA A 35 13.51 -19.61 -16.51
CA ALA A 35 13.17 -19.93 -17.91
C ALA A 35 13.70 -18.86 -18.88
N GLU A 36 13.54 -17.58 -18.56
CA GLU A 36 14.04 -16.47 -19.39
C GLU A 36 15.57 -16.43 -19.44
N MET A 37 16.25 -16.61 -18.30
CA MET A 37 17.72 -16.69 -18.26
C MET A 37 18.25 -17.88 -19.08
N THR A 38 17.59 -19.03 -18.98
CA THR A 38 17.96 -20.22 -19.76
C THR A 38 17.78 -19.97 -21.27
N ALA A 39 16.66 -19.39 -21.67
CA ALA A 39 16.41 -19.02 -23.06
C ALA A 39 17.40 -17.97 -23.61
N ALA A 40 17.88 -17.07 -22.75
CA ALA A 40 18.91 -16.07 -23.08
C ALA A 40 20.34 -16.64 -23.09
N GLY A 41 20.52 -17.95 -22.84
CA GLY A 41 21.85 -18.61 -22.85
C GLY A 41 22.72 -18.26 -21.65
N MET A 42 22.13 -17.90 -20.52
CA MET A 42 22.85 -17.67 -19.28
C MET A 42 23.23 -19.00 -18.61
N PRO A 43 24.32 -19.06 -17.81
CA PRO A 43 24.72 -20.28 -17.11
C PRO A 43 23.80 -20.57 -15.93
N VAL A 44 22.67 -21.20 -16.20
CA VAL A 44 21.66 -21.58 -15.19
C VAL A 44 21.78 -23.07 -14.91
N PRO A 45 21.85 -23.50 -13.62
CA PRO A 45 21.73 -24.90 -13.29
C PRO A 45 20.39 -25.46 -13.78
N GLN A 46 20.39 -26.61 -14.42
CA GLN A 46 19.17 -27.16 -15.04
C GLN A 46 18.11 -27.54 -14.01
N GLY A 47 16.87 -27.57 -14.43
CA GLY A 47 15.75 -27.88 -13.54
C GLY A 47 14.39 -27.77 -14.22
N PHE A 48 13.36 -27.92 -13.43
CA PHE A 48 11.97 -27.76 -13.85
C PHE A 48 11.13 -27.04 -12.79
N THR A 49 10.02 -26.47 -13.24
CA THR A 49 9.05 -25.78 -12.37
C THR A 49 7.76 -26.58 -12.29
N ILE A 50 7.30 -26.85 -11.06
CA ILE A 50 5.95 -27.33 -10.74
C ILE A 50 5.08 -26.10 -10.57
N THR A 51 4.00 -25.99 -11.34
CA THR A 51 3.25 -24.76 -11.52
C THR A 51 2.43 -24.32 -10.28
N THR A 52 2.03 -23.06 -10.25
CA THR A 52 1.10 -22.51 -9.24
C THR A 52 -0.24 -23.28 -9.25
N GLU A 53 -0.65 -23.78 -10.41
CA GLU A 53 -1.88 -24.57 -10.55
C GLU A 53 -1.78 -25.95 -9.88
N ALA A 54 -0.58 -26.54 -9.84
CA ALA A 54 -0.34 -27.77 -9.07
C ALA A 54 -0.49 -27.51 -7.56
N CYS A 55 -0.10 -26.33 -7.07
CA CYS A 55 -0.32 -25.92 -5.68
C CYS A 55 -1.81 -25.79 -5.36
N THR A 56 -2.57 -25.11 -6.21
CA THR A 56 -4.03 -25.00 -5.99
C THR A 56 -4.72 -26.36 -6.07
N GLN A 57 -4.28 -27.23 -6.96
CA GLN A 57 -4.77 -28.60 -7.01
C GLN A 57 -4.45 -29.39 -5.74
N TYR A 58 -3.23 -29.25 -5.19
CA TYR A 58 -2.84 -29.85 -3.91
C TYR A 58 -3.79 -29.48 -2.77
N TYR A 59 -4.20 -28.21 -2.67
CA TYR A 59 -5.17 -27.78 -1.65
C TYR A 59 -6.58 -28.30 -1.94
N THR A 60 -6.98 -28.36 -3.21
CA THR A 60 -8.28 -28.94 -3.63
C THR A 60 -8.36 -30.44 -3.30
N ASP A 61 -7.27 -31.16 -3.45
CA ASP A 61 -7.15 -32.60 -3.16
C ASP A 61 -6.89 -32.89 -1.66
N GLY A 62 -7.21 -31.96 -0.77
CA GLY A 62 -7.08 -32.12 0.68
C GLY A 62 -5.64 -32.17 1.17
N ARG A 63 -4.77 -31.36 0.61
CA ARG A 63 -3.32 -31.27 0.89
C ARG A 63 -2.56 -32.56 0.53
N GLN A 64 -2.92 -33.12 -0.62
CA GLN A 64 -2.26 -34.29 -1.21
C GLN A 64 -1.82 -33.98 -2.64
N ILE A 65 -0.64 -34.48 -3.01
CA ILE A 65 -0.21 -34.51 -4.42
C ILE A 65 -0.88 -35.71 -5.06
N ASN A 66 -1.72 -35.50 -6.07
CA ASN A 66 -2.40 -36.61 -6.73
C ASN A 66 -1.45 -37.46 -7.60
N ALA A 67 -1.89 -38.63 -7.99
CA ALA A 67 -1.06 -39.61 -8.70
C ALA A 67 -0.56 -39.09 -10.06
N GLU A 68 -1.33 -38.27 -10.77
CA GLU A 68 -0.93 -37.67 -12.05
C GLU A 68 0.25 -36.71 -11.87
N ILE A 69 0.14 -35.74 -10.94
CA ILE A 69 1.21 -34.78 -10.65
C ILE A 69 2.45 -35.50 -10.12
N GLN A 70 2.28 -36.50 -9.26
CA GLN A 70 3.41 -37.28 -8.73
C GLN A 70 4.15 -38.04 -9.82
N ALA A 71 3.44 -38.69 -10.72
CA ALA A 71 4.05 -39.40 -11.87
C ALA A 71 4.80 -38.41 -12.79
N ASP A 72 4.24 -37.23 -13.01
CA ASP A 72 4.86 -36.18 -13.82
C ASP A 72 6.13 -35.62 -13.17
N ILE A 73 6.15 -35.48 -11.83
CA ILE A 73 7.37 -35.11 -11.09
C ILE A 73 8.48 -36.12 -11.34
N PHE A 74 8.19 -37.41 -11.20
CA PHE A 74 9.22 -38.45 -11.40
C PHE A 74 9.68 -38.54 -12.85
N ALA A 75 8.80 -38.32 -13.83
CA ALA A 75 9.19 -38.25 -15.24
C ALA A 75 10.14 -37.07 -15.51
N HIS A 76 9.87 -35.89 -14.90
CA HIS A 76 10.75 -34.71 -15.03
C HIS A 76 12.09 -34.91 -14.32
N VAL A 77 12.12 -35.58 -13.17
CA VAL A 77 13.38 -35.96 -12.50
C VAL A 77 14.22 -36.85 -13.43
N LYS A 78 13.65 -37.87 -14.06
CA LYS A 78 14.33 -38.72 -15.02
C LYS A 78 14.90 -37.95 -16.21
N GLY A 79 14.12 -36.99 -16.77
CA GLY A 79 14.63 -36.11 -17.80
C GLY A 79 15.75 -35.19 -17.31
N LEU A 80 15.68 -34.70 -16.06
CA LEU A 80 16.75 -33.90 -15.47
C LEU A 80 18.04 -34.74 -15.29
N GLU A 81 17.92 -36.01 -14.92
CA GLU A 81 19.06 -36.95 -14.85
C GLU A 81 19.73 -37.11 -16.22
N GLU A 82 18.93 -37.24 -17.29
CA GLU A 82 19.43 -37.32 -18.67
C GLU A 82 20.16 -36.04 -19.10
N ILE A 83 19.59 -34.87 -18.79
CA ILE A 83 20.17 -33.55 -19.11
C ILE A 83 21.49 -33.33 -18.38
N THR A 84 21.58 -33.71 -17.11
CA THR A 84 22.75 -33.43 -16.26
C THR A 84 23.81 -34.51 -16.31
N GLY A 85 23.48 -35.73 -16.79
CA GLY A 85 24.35 -36.89 -16.73
C GLY A 85 24.60 -37.40 -15.30
N LYS A 86 23.77 -36.98 -14.34
CA LYS A 86 23.83 -37.37 -12.92
C LYS A 86 22.53 -38.10 -12.56
N LYS A 87 22.53 -38.88 -11.49
CA LYS A 87 21.33 -39.58 -11.06
C LYS A 87 21.00 -39.30 -9.60
N LEU A 88 19.74 -39.11 -9.33
CA LEU A 88 19.23 -38.81 -7.98
C LEU A 88 19.48 -40.03 -7.07
N GLY A 89 20.21 -39.84 -5.96
CA GLY A 89 20.57 -40.90 -5.03
C GLY A 89 21.68 -41.85 -5.50
N ASP A 90 22.34 -41.58 -6.62
CA ASP A 90 23.44 -42.41 -7.13
C ASP A 90 24.65 -42.44 -6.18
N VAL A 91 25.31 -43.58 -6.11
CA VAL A 91 26.47 -43.79 -5.23
C VAL A 91 27.80 -43.36 -5.84
N GLU A 92 27.84 -43.08 -7.15
CA GLU A 92 29.05 -42.65 -7.84
C GLU A 92 28.98 -41.20 -8.33
N ASN A 93 27.85 -40.81 -8.88
CA ASN A 93 27.62 -39.46 -9.44
C ASN A 93 26.26 -38.91 -9.07
N PRO A 94 26.05 -38.56 -7.77
CA PRO A 94 24.74 -38.15 -7.28
C PRO A 94 24.29 -36.81 -7.87
N LEU A 95 23.04 -36.79 -8.35
CA LEU A 95 22.33 -35.56 -8.61
C LEU A 95 21.77 -35.05 -7.28
N LEU A 96 22.13 -33.83 -6.91
CA LEU A 96 21.52 -33.15 -5.79
C LEU A 96 20.69 -31.96 -6.33
N VAL A 97 19.55 -31.74 -5.72
CA VAL A 97 18.63 -30.67 -6.14
C VAL A 97 18.23 -29.75 -4.97
N SER A 98 17.91 -28.53 -5.30
CA SER A 98 17.17 -27.62 -4.42
C SER A 98 15.69 -27.70 -4.77
N VAL A 99 14.83 -27.54 -3.75
CA VAL A 99 13.37 -27.43 -3.89
C VAL A 99 12.97 -26.07 -3.30
N ARG A 100 12.63 -25.14 -4.18
CA ARG A 100 12.47 -23.73 -3.82
C ARG A 100 11.09 -23.22 -4.22
N SER A 101 10.45 -22.43 -3.34
CA SER A 101 9.20 -21.73 -3.64
C SER A 101 9.36 -20.65 -4.73
N GLY A 102 8.29 -20.39 -5.47
CA GLY A 102 8.27 -19.38 -6.52
C GLY A 102 6.88 -18.80 -6.70
N ALA A 103 6.42 -17.95 -5.79
CA ALA A 103 5.14 -17.23 -5.93
C ALA A 103 5.20 -16.23 -7.09
N ARG A 104 4.01 -15.86 -7.62
CA ARG A 104 3.87 -14.83 -8.68
C ARG A 104 4.48 -13.49 -8.28
N GLN A 105 4.28 -13.11 -7.03
CA GLN A 105 4.90 -11.95 -6.39
C GLN A 105 5.93 -12.40 -5.36
N SER A 106 7.08 -11.74 -5.32
CA SER A 106 8.15 -12.08 -4.38
C SER A 106 7.71 -11.89 -2.94
N MET A 107 7.91 -12.93 -2.12
CA MET A 107 7.61 -12.96 -0.68
C MET A 107 8.87 -13.36 0.10
N PRO A 108 9.85 -12.45 0.28
CA PRO A 108 11.16 -12.77 0.86
C PRO A 108 11.04 -13.33 2.27
N GLY A 109 11.66 -14.50 2.53
CA GLY A 109 11.67 -15.13 3.85
C GLY A 109 10.34 -15.72 4.33
N MET A 110 9.27 -15.62 3.51
CA MET A 110 7.92 -16.06 3.94
C MET A 110 7.67 -17.55 3.67
N MET A 111 8.35 -18.13 2.67
CA MET A 111 8.17 -19.52 2.25
C MET A 111 9.46 -20.30 2.30
N ASP A 112 9.35 -21.61 2.31
CA ASP A 112 10.42 -22.53 2.62
C ASP A 112 11.27 -22.93 1.39
N THR A 113 12.52 -23.32 1.66
CA THR A 113 13.49 -23.81 0.69
C THR A 113 14.18 -25.01 1.28
N ILE A 114 14.40 -26.06 0.47
CA ILE A 114 15.17 -27.25 0.84
C ILE A 114 16.35 -27.37 -0.12
N LEU A 115 17.57 -27.47 0.43
CA LEU A 115 18.81 -27.62 -0.34
C LEU A 115 19.43 -29.01 -0.15
N ASN A 116 20.33 -29.41 -1.04
CA ASN A 116 21.10 -30.64 -0.98
C ASN A 116 20.24 -31.93 -0.97
N LEU A 117 19.01 -31.86 -1.49
CA LEU A 117 18.11 -33.01 -1.55
C LEU A 117 18.66 -34.07 -2.48
N GLY A 118 18.56 -35.31 -2.07
CA GLY A 118 19.13 -36.49 -2.76
C GLY A 118 20.29 -37.16 -1.99
N LEU A 119 20.77 -36.47 -0.92
CA LEU A 119 21.76 -37.07 -0.04
C LEU A 119 21.13 -38.14 0.87
N ASN A 120 21.84 -39.26 0.97
CA ASN A 120 21.59 -40.35 1.89
C ASN A 120 22.93 -40.96 2.31
N ASP A 121 22.91 -42.02 3.11
CA ASP A 121 24.13 -42.64 3.63
C ASP A 121 25.04 -43.20 2.55
N ALA A 122 24.50 -43.57 1.39
CA ALA A 122 25.28 -44.08 0.25
C ALA A 122 25.78 -42.97 -0.69
N SER A 123 24.90 -42.00 -1.03
CA SER A 123 25.23 -40.94 -1.98
C SER A 123 26.24 -39.93 -1.41
N VAL A 124 26.29 -39.73 -0.09
CA VAL A 124 27.28 -38.86 0.56
C VAL A 124 28.71 -39.37 0.37
N GLU A 125 28.91 -40.70 0.43
CA GLU A 125 30.21 -41.31 0.19
C GLU A 125 30.64 -41.16 -1.28
N GLY A 126 29.68 -41.28 -2.21
CA GLY A 126 29.88 -40.97 -3.63
C GLY A 126 30.30 -39.53 -3.88
N LEU A 127 29.60 -38.59 -3.24
CA LEU A 127 29.95 -37.19 -3.34
C LEU A 127 31.33 -36.87 -2.77
N ALA A 128 31.68 -37.46 -1.60
CA ALA A 128 32.99 -37.30 -0.97
C ALA A 128 34.12 -37.84 -1.85
N LYS A 129 33.93 -39.00 -2.44
CA LYS A 129 34.91 -39.64 -3.35
C LYS A 129 35.09 -38.86 -4.65
N LYS A 130 33.98 -38.42 -5.25
CA LYS A 130 33.98 -37.67 -6.50
C LYS A 130 34.67 -36.32 -6.39
N THR A 131 34.39 -35.60 -5.30
CA THR A 131 34.95 -34.26 -5.06
C THR A 131 36.32 -34.28 -4.43
N GLY A 132 36.75 -35.42 -3.88
CA GLY A 132 37.95 -35.49 -3.06
C GLY A 132 37.89 -34.68 -1.78
N ASN A 133 36.70 -34.26 -1.39
CA ASN A 133 36.44 -33.37 -0.23
C ASN A 133 35.35 -33.96 0.69
N PRO A 134 35.73 -34.87 1.60
CA PRO A 134 34.79 -35.50 2.53
C PRO A 134 34.11 -34.46 3.45
N ARG A 135 34.87 -33.44 3.85
CA ARG A 135 34.30 -32.36 4.69
C ARG A 135 33.11 -31.69 4.01
N PHE A 136 33.27 -31.30 2.76
CA PHE A 136 32.19 -30.70 1.97
C PHE A 136 30.97 -31.63 1.86
N ALA A 137 31.21 -32.94 1.57
CA ALA A 137 30.13 -33.90 1.41
C ALA A 137 29.32 -34.06 2.70
N TYR A 138 29.98 -34.20 3.86
CA TYR A 138 29.30 -34.37 5.14
C TYR A 138 28.71 -33.07 5.70
N ASP A 139 29.31 -31.93 5.40
CA ASP A 139 28.67 -30.63 5.69
C ASP A 139 27.35 -30.44 4.92
N SER A 140 27.36 -30.79 3.65
CA SER A 140 26.14 -30.76 2.82
C SER A 140 25.08 -31.76 3.32
N TYR A 141 25.48 -32.92 3.79
CA TYR A 141 24.54 -33.90 4.33
C TYR A 141 23.97 -33.50 5.69
N ARG A 142 24.77 -32.98 6.62
CA ARG A 142 24.26 -32.50 7.90
C ARG A 142 23.29 -31.32 7.71
N ARG A 143 23.61 -30.41 6.79
CA ARG A 143 22.72 -29.26 6.43
C ARG A 143 21.40 -29.79 5.85
N PHE A 144 21.43 -30.78 4.99
CA PHE A 144 20.24 -31.38 4.41
C PHE A 144 19.38 -32.06 5.49
N VAL A 145 19.94 -32.84 6.39
CA VAL A 145 19.20 -33.52 7.47
C VAL A 145 18.52 -32.47 8.38
N GLN A 146 19.27 -31.46 8.79
CA GLN A 146 18.72 -30.36 9.61
C GLN A 146 17.58 -29.63 8.91
N MET A 147 17.79 -29.21 7.66
CA MET A 147 16.81 -28.45 6.89
C MET A 147 15.56 -29.29 6.58
N PHE A 148 15.72 -30.56 6.25
CA PHE A 148 14.61 -31.47 6.02
C PHE A 148 13.81 -31.72 7.31
N ALA A 149 14.47 -31.88 8.44
CA ALA A 149 13.82 -32.07 9.73
C ALA A 149 13.02 -30.80 10.14
N ASP A 150 13.63 -29.62 10.02
CA ASP A 150 13.01 -28.36 10.39
C ASP A 150 11.88 -27.96 9.42
N VAL A 151 12.19 -27.87 8.14
CA VAL A 151 11.26 -27.32 7.12
C VAL A 151 10.17 -28.33 6.74
N VAL A 152 10.51 -29.60 6.56
CA VAL A 152 9.55 -30.62 6.07
C VAL A 152 8.73 -31.19 7.21
N MET A 153 9.38 -31.46 8.36
CA MET A 153 8.75 -32.16 9.47
C MET A 153 8.40 -31.27 10.66
N GLY A 154 8.94 -30.03 10.73
CA GLY A 154 8.66 -29.10 11.82
C GLY A 154 9.42 -29.37 13.11
N VAL A 155 10.53 -30.11 13.04
CA VAL A 155 11.43 -30.36 14.19
C VAL A 155 12.22 -29.08 14.48
N SER A 156 12.24 -28.62 15.74
CA SER A 156 12.88 -27.35 16.09
C SER A 156 14.35 -27.29 15.68
N LYS A 157 14.72 -26.26 14.92
CA LYS A 157 16.08 -25.98 14.48
C LYS A 157 17.09 -25.87 15.63
N SER A 158 16.66 -25.37 16.79
CA SER A 158 17.48 -25.21 17.99
C SER A 158 18.11 -26.49 18.48
N LEU A 159 17.44 -27.63 18.34
CA LEU A 159 17.96 -28.94 18.74
C LEU A 159 19.23 -29.33 17.98
N PHE A 160 19.32 -28.94 16.73
CA PHE A 160 20.48 -29.19 15.88
C PHE A 160 21.58 -28.17 16.13
N GLU A 161 21.26 -26.91 16.31
CA GLU A 161 22.22 -25.84 16.61
C GLU A 161 22.93 -26.07 17.92
N GLU A 162 22.25 -26.54 18.96
CA GLU A 162 22.84 -26.91 20.24
C GLU A 162 23.92 -28.01 20.10
N GLU A 163 23.72 -29.01 19.24
CA GLU A 163 24.70 -30.06 19.01
C GLU A 163 25.91 -29.57 18.23
N ILE A 164 25.74 -28.66 17.27
CA ILE A 164 26.81 -27.98 16.57
C ILE A 164 27.66 -27.17 17.58
N ASP A 165 27.02 -26.42 18.45
CA ASP A 165 27.71 -25.60 19.46
C ASP A 165 28.47 -26.46 20.47
N LYS A 166 27.91 -27.58 20.90
CA LYS A 166 28.63 -28.59 21.75
C LYS A 166 29.85 -29.15 21.04
N MET A 167 29.74 -29.45 19.76
CA MET A 167 30.85 -29.97 18.95
C MET A 167 31.96 -28.91 18.80
N LYS A 168 31.60 -27.68 18.48
CA LYS A 168 32.56 -26.57 18.41
C LYS A 168 33.26 -26.32 19.73
N ALA A 169 32.53 -26.31 20.84
CA ALA A 169 33.11 -26.17 22.17
C ALA A 169 34.05 -27.28 22.51
N ALA A 170 33.72 -28.53 22.21
CA ALA A 170 34.60 -29.70 22.43
C ALA A 170 35.90 -29.62 21.62
N LYS A 171 35.87 -29.05 20.42
CA LYS A 171 37.04 -28.84 19.53
C LYS A 171 37.81 -27.55 19.80
N GLY A 172 37.26 -26.63 20.60
CA GLY A 172 37.84 -25.31 20.86
C GLY A 172 37.83 -24.36 19.66
N VAL A 173 36.85 -24.51 18.76
CA VAL A 173 36.67 -23.70 17.57
C VAL A 173 35.37 -22.84 17.67
N THR A 174 35.30 -21.80 16.88
CA THR A 174 34.15 -20.85 16.93
C THR A 174 33.25 -20.94 15.68
N ASN A 175 33.78 -21.30 14.52
CA ASN A 175 33.05 -21.33 13.27
C ASN A 175 32.77 -22.76 12.80
N ASP A 176 31.66 -22.99 12.13
CA ASP A 176 31.28 -24.27 11.55
C ASP A 176 32.31 -24.75 10.51
N VAL A 177 32.95 -23.79 9.82
CA VAL A 177 33.99 -24.10 8.80
C VAL A 177 35.26 -24.74 9.39
N ASP A 178 35.47 -24.60 10.68
CA ASP A 178 36.63 -25.14 11.40
C ASP A 178 36.42 -26.62 11.85
N LEU A 179 35.20 -27.15 11.71
CA LEU A 179 34.89 -28.57 11.96
C LEU A 179 35.42 -29.43 10.83
N ASP A 180 36.07 -30.55 11.16
CA ASP A 180 36.59 -31.48 10.15
C ASP A 180 35.54 -32.49 9.66
N ALA A 181 35.94 -33.34 8.70
CA ALA A 181 35.04 -34.32 8.10
C ALA A 181 34.49 -35.34 9.12
N ASP A 182 35.30 -35.75 10.09
CA ASP A 182 34.89 -36.73 11.11
C ASP A 182 33.89 -36.12 12.10
N ASP A 183 34.08 -34.86 12.46
CA ASP A 183 33.13 -34.11 13.28
C ASP A 183 31.76 -34.00 12.60
N LEU A 184 31.77 -33.64 11.32
CA LEU A 184 30.55 -33.50 10.52
C LEU A 184 29.84 -34.81 10.31
N LYS A 185 30.62 -35.92 10.15
CA LYS A 185 30.06 -37.26 10.09
C LYS A 185 29.35 -37.67 11.40
N GLN A 186 29.94 -37.31 12.54
CA GLN A 186 29.31 -37.52 13.86
C GLN A 186 28.06 -36.70 13.99
N LEU A 187 28.06 -35.40 13.56
CA LEU A 187 26.86 -34.56 13.58
C LEU A 187 25.73 -35.15 12.73
N VAL A 188 26.02 -35.74 11.55
CA VAL A 188 24.99 -36.39 10.74
C VAL A 188 24.32 -37.53 11.52
N VAL A 189 25.10 -38.37 12.24
CA VAL A 189 24.54 -39.42 13.07
C VAL A 189 23.63 -38.86 14.17
N ILE A 190 24.10 -37.82 14.88
CA ILE A 190 23.32 -37.15 15.93
C ILE A 190 22.04 -36.56 15.36
N PHE A 191 22.12 -35.86 14.24
CA PHE A 191 20.98 -35.21 13.57
C PHE A 191 19.92 -36.24 13.11
N LYS A 192 20.33 -37.35 12.54
CA LYS A 192 19.42 -38.45 12.19
C LYS A 192 18.73 -39.02 13.44
N LYS A 193 19.46 -39.08 14.57
CA LYS A 193 18.87 -39.52 15.84
C LYS A 193 17.85 -38.50 16.36
N ILE A 194 18.14 -37.20 16.32
CA ILE A 194 17.18 -36.13 16.67
C ILE A 194 15.93 -36.28 15.79
N TYR A 195 16.09 -36.48 14.49
CA TYR A 195 14.98 -36.69 13.58
C TYR A 195 14.13 -37.88 14.00
N GLU A 196 14.75 -39.07 14.25
CA GLU A 196 14.08 -40.28 14.65
C GLU A 196 13.33 -40.13 15.99
N ASP A 197 13.94 -39.48 16.96
CA ASP A 197 13.33 -39.27 18.28
C ASP A 197 12.09 -38.36 18.23
N ASN A 198 12.04 -37.42 17.28
CA ASN A 198 10.88 -36.51 17.12
C ASN A 198 9.81 -37.09 16.17
N GLU A 199 10.21 -37.74 15.08
CA GLU A 199 9.31 -38.25 14.03
C GLU A 199 8.89 -39.71 14.23
N HIS A 200 9.53 -40.43 15.17
CA HIS A 200 9.32 -41.84 15.43
C HIS A 200 9.53 -42.77 14.21
N LYS A 201 10.32 -42.32 13.27
CA LYS A 201 10.76 -43.08 12.05
C LYS A 201 12.16 -42.63 11.64
N PRO A 202 12.95 -43.52 10.98
CA PRO A 202 14.27 -43.15 10.55
C PRO A 202 14.24 -42.06 9.47
N PHE A 203 15.34 -41.31 9.35
CA PHE A 203 15.48 -40.31 8.29
C PHE A 203 15.37 -40.99 6.90
N PRO A 204 14.55 -40.48 5.97
CA PRO A 204 14.27 -41.15 4.69
C PRO A 204 15.53 -41.27 3.83
N GLN A 205 15.82 -42.46 3.40
CA GLN A 205 16.96 -42.77 2.55
C GLN A 205 16.58 -42.86 1.05
N ASP A 206 15.27 -42.96 0.73
CA ASP A 206 14.78 -42.91 -0.65
C ASP A 206 14.69 -41.44 -1.11
N PRO A 207 15.47 -41.02 -2.13
CA PRO A 207 15.44 -39.65 -2.64
C PRO A 207 14.10 -39.26 -3.25
N ASN A 208 13.32 -40.23 -3.77
CA ASN A 208 11.98 -39.95 -4.30
C ASN A 208 11.00 -39.57 -3.19
N GLU A 209 11.09 -40.28 -2.04
CA GLU A 209 10.32 -39.92 -0.85
C GLU A 209 10.72 -38.52 -0.34
N GLN A 210 12.04 -38.27 -0.26
CA GLN A 210 12.55 -36.94 0.14
C GLN A 210 12.00 -35.83 -0.75
N LEU A 211 11.98 -36.05 -2.07
CA LEU A 211 11.49 -35.03 -3.04
C LEU A 211 10.01 -34.75 -2.89
N ILE A 212 9.16 -35.77 -2.80
CA ILE A 212 7.71 -35.58 -2.68
C ILE A 212 7.37 -34.87 -1.37
N GLU A 213 8.00 -35.27 -0.27
CA GLU A 213 7.76 -34.57 1.02
C GLU A 213 8.26 -33.14 1.01
N ALA A 214 9.39 -32.85 0.34
CA ALA A 214 9.90 -31.50 0.16
C ALA A 214 8.94 -30.62 -0.68
N VAL A 215 8.38 -31.14 -1.77
CA VAL A 215 7.39 -30.44 -2.61
C VAL A 215 6.11 -30.14 -1.80
N LYS A 216 5.64 -31.12 -1.04
CA LYS A 216 4.50 -30.90 -0.13
C LYS A 216 4.79 -29.80 0.91
N ALA A 217 6.00 -29.79 1.47
CA ALA A 217 6.40 -28.77 2.45
C ALA A 217 6.38 -27.36 1.84
N VAL A 218 6.91 -27.20 0.62
CA VAL A 218 6.86 -25.91 -0.08
C VAL A 218 5.41 -25.49 -0.37
N PHE A 219 4.54 -26.39 -0.80
CA PHE A 219 3.12 -26.07 -0.98
C PHE A 219 2.45 -25.69 0.34
N ARG A 220 2.74 -26.39 1.46
CA ARG A 220 2.21 -26.03 2.78
C ARG A 220 2.68 -24.65 3.24
N SER A 221 3.91 -24.26 2.90
CA SER A 221 4.46 -22.96 3.29
C SER A 221 3.69 -21.77 2.73
N TRP A 222 2.91 -21.96 1.66
CA TRP A 222 1.99 -20.95 1.15
C TRP A 222 0.95 -20.52 2.20
N ASP A 223 0.53 -21.44 3.07
CA ASP A 223 -0.49 -21.22 4.10
C ASP A 223 0.09 -21.13 5.53
N ASN A 224 1.39 -20.91 5.67
CA ASN A 224 1.97 -20.69 6.99
C ASN A 224 1.60 -19.30 7.56
N PRO A 225 1.63 -19.10 8.89
CA PRO A 225 1.19 -17.84 9.52
C PRO A 225 1.92 -16.60 8.99
N ARG A 226 3.25 -16.67 8.79
CA ARG A 226 4.05 -15.53 8.28
C ARG A 226 3.70 -15.20 6.84
N ALA A 227 3.45 -16.20 5.98
CA ALA A 227 3.02 -15.99 4.61
C ALA A 227 1.60 -15.39 4.54
N ASN A 228 0.69 -15.82 5.41
CA ASN A 228 -0.66 -15.26 5.50
C ASN A 228 -0.64 -13.79 5.89
N VAL A 229 0.15 -13.41 6.89
CA VAL A 229 0.34 -12.00 7.30
C VAL A 229 0.91 -11.18 6.15
N TYR A 230 1.98 -11.67 5.51
CA TYR A 230 2.62 -10.97 4.39
C TYR A 230 1.67 -10.76 3.22
N ARG A 231 0.89 -11.80 2.85
CA ARG A 231 -0.11 -11.67 1.78
C ARG A 231 -1.17 -10.64 2.10
N LYS A 232 -1.69 -10.65 3.34
CA LYS A 232 -2.66 -9.65 3.79
C LYS A 232 -2.12 -8.22 3.68
N MET A 233 -0.87 -8.00 4.12
CA MET A 233 -0.23 -6.67 4.05
C MET A 233 0.06 -6.20 2.63
N ASN A 234 0.26 -7.12 1.69
CA ASN A 234 0.62 -6.82 0.30
C ASN A 234 -0.51 -7.11 -0.69
N GLU A 235 -1.73 -7.37 -0.21
CA GLU A 235 -2.94 -7.60 -1.03
C GLU A 235 -2.76 -8.73 -2.07
N ILE A 236 -2.05 -9.81 -1.69
CA ILE A 236 -1.79 -10.97 -2.54
C ILE A 236 -2.90 -12.00 -2.36
N PRO A 237 -3.69 -12.32 -3.42
CA PRO A 237 -4.79 -13.27 -3.34
C PRO A 237 -4.34 -14.68 -2.95
N TYR A 238 -5.12 -15.33 -2.09
CA TYR A 238 -4.81 -16.68 -1.61
C TYR A 238 -4.83 -17.74 -2.73
N GLU A 239 -5.77 -17.60 -3.65
CA GLU A 239 -5.97 -18.54 -4.77
C GLU A 239 -4.81 -18.57 -5.78
N TRP A 240 -3.87 -17.64 -5.70
CA TRP A 240 -2.73 -17.63 -6.61
C TRP A 240 -1.79 -18.83 -6.43
N GLY A 241 -1.65 -19.34 -5.20
CA GLY A 241 -0.73 -20.40 -4.88
C GLY A 241 0.75 -20.04 -5.10
N THR A 242 1.61 -21.02 -4.93
CA THR A 242 3.05 -20.90 -5.22
C THR A 242 3.49 -21.98 -6.20
N ALA A 243 4.44 -21.64 -7.08
CA ALA A 243 5.16 -22.66 -7.84
C ALA A 243 6.30 -23.26 -7.00
N VAL A 244 6.81 -24.41 -7.43
CA VAL A 244 7.97 -25.07 -6.85
C VAL A 244 9.02 -25.27 -7.93
N ASN A 245 10.25 -24.80 -7.71
CA ASN A 245 11.37 -25.00 -8.61
C ASN A 245 12.27 -26.12 -8.07
N VAL A 246 12.42 -27.18 -8.83
CA VAL A 246 13.37 -28.29 -8.58
C VAL A 246 14.57 -28.07 -9.50
N GLN A 247 15.71 -27.74 -8.91
CA GLN A 247 16.88 -27.28 -9.65
C GLN A 247 18.14 -28.01 -9.19
N GLN A 248 18.96 -28.40 -10.13
CA GLN A 248 20.29 -28.95 -9.85
C GLN A 248 21.08 -28.02 -8.93
N MET A 249 21.70 -28.54 -7.89
CA MET A 249 22.59 -27.80 -7.02
C MET A 249 23.87 -27.36 -7.74
N ALA A 250 24.29 -26.12 -7.47
CA ALA A 250 25.63 -25.61 -7.68
C ALA A 250 26.21 -25.27 -6.31
N PHE A 251 27.45 -25.68 -6.04
CA PHE A 251 28.01 -25.66 -4.69
C PHE A 251 29.02 -24.54 -4.49
N GLY A 252 28.62 -23.49 -3.77
CA GLY A 252 29.50 -22.40 -3.38
C GLY A 252 30.46 -22.75 -2.22
N ASN A 253 30.27 -23.90 -1.57
CA ASN A 253 31.04 -24.37 -0.41
C ASN A 253 31.95 -25.55 -0.72
N SER A 254 32.31 -25.76 -1.99
CA SER A 254 33.18 -26.88 -2.41
C SER A 254 34.67 -26.57 -2.29
N GLY A 255 35.06 -25.38 -1.86
CA GLY A 255 36.46 -24.99 -1.66
C GLY A 255 36.72 -23.51 -1.93
N ASP A 256 38.00 -23.11 -1.93
CA ASP A 256 38.44 -21.73 -2.03
C ASP A 256 38.18 -21.06 -3.39
N ARG A 257 37.93 -21.87 -4.44
CA ARG A 257 37.53 -21.39 -5.77
C ARG A 257 36.01 -21.35 -5.96
N SER A 258 35.28 -21.51 -4.89
CA SER A 258 33.82 -21.54 -4.87
C SER A 258 33.30 -20.46 -3.95
N GLY A 259 32.08 -19.99 -4.21
CA GLY A 259 31.45 -18.95 -3.43
C GLY A 259 30.01 -18.72 -3.86
N THR A 260 29.39 -17.80 -3.19
CA THR A 260 28.00 -17.37 -3.49
C THR A 260 27.85 -15.88 -3.26
N GLY A 261 26.84 -15.29 -3.85
CA GLY A 261 26.58 -13.88 -3.64
C GLY A 261 25.23 -13.40 -4.17
N VAL A 262 24.93 -12.17 -3.79
CA VAL A 262 23.76 -11.41 -4.26
C VAL A 262 24.21 -10.06 -4.75
N ALA A 263 23.63 -9.58 -5.84
CA ALA A 263 23.99 -8.28 -6.36
C ALA A 263 22.84 -7.61 -7.12
N PHE A 264 22.90 -6.28 -7.17
CA PHE A 264 22.00 -5.44 -7.93
C PHE A 264 22.77 -4.74 -9.06
N THR A 265 22.15 -4.63 -10.23
CA THR A 265 22.79 -3.92 -11.36
C THR A 265 22.91 -2.41 -11.15
N ARG A 266 22.11 -1.85 -10.24
CA ARG A 266 22.13 -0.45 -9.79
C ARG A 266 21.92 -0.38 -8.28
N ASP A 267 22.33 0.72 -7.68
CA ASP A 267 22.09 0.95 -6.26
C ASP A 267 20.58 1.00 -5.96
N PRO A 268 20.03 0.06 -5.16
CA PRO A 268 18.61 0.00 -4.86
C PRO A 268 18.12 1.14 -3.94
N ALA A 269 19.03 1.87 -3.29
CA ALA A 269 18.69 3.00 -2.43
C ALA A 269 18.65 4.32 -3.20
N THR A 270 19.60 4.55 -4.09
CA THR A 270 19.78 5.83 -4.81
C THR A 270 19.41 5.77 -6.29
N GLY A 271 19.45 4.61 -6.91
CA GLY A 271 19.27 4.42 -8.34
C GLY A 271 20.55 4.62 -9.19
N GLU A 272 21.68 4.94 -8.56
CA GLU A 272 22.95 5.14 -9.24
C GLU A 272 23.34 3.88 -10.05
N LYS A 273 23.80 4.07 -11.27
CA LYS A 273 24.26 2.96 -12.14
C LYS A 273 25.61 2.42 -11.67
N LYS A 274 25.57 1.64 -10.61
CA LYS A 274 26.71 1.00 -9.98
C LYS A 274 26.34 -0.38 -9.50
N LEU A 275 27.13 -1.37 -9.88
CA LEU A 275 26.96 -2.74 -9.38
C LEU A 275 27.14 -2.76 -7.86
N MET A 276 26.10 -3.14 -7.14
CA MET A 276 26.06 -3.23 -5.68
C MET A 276 25.79 -4.67 -5.27
N GLY A 277 26.55 -5.19 -4.31
CA GLY A 277 26.32 -6.56 -3.85
C GLY A 277 27.36 -7.05 -2.88
N GLU A 278 27.14 -8.29 -2.46
CA GLU A 278 27.95 -8.99 -1.46
C GLU A 278 28.22 -10.41 -1.90
N SER A 279 29.38 -10.93 -1.53
CA SER A 279 29.77 -12.31 -1.81
C SER A 279 30.51 -12.94 -0.64
N LEU A 280 30.43 -14.26 -0.54
CA LEU A 280 31.18 -15.09 0.39
C LEU A 280 31.90 -16.21 -0.37
N ILE A 281 33.17 -16.37 -0.10
CA ILE A 281 33.96 -17.50 -0.59
C ILE A 281 33.73 -18.70 0.32
N ASN A 282 33.71 -19.90 -0.27
CA ASN A 282 33.48 -21.18 0.40
C ASN A 282 32.23 -21.14 1.29
N ALA A 283 31.06 -20.80 0.70
CA ALA A 283 29.79 -20.63 1.38
C ALA A 283 28.59 -21.03 0.50
N GLN A 284 27.52 -21.47 1.13
CA GLN A 284 26.21 -21.62 0.47
C GLN A 284 25.38 -20.34 0.59
N GLY A 285 24.36 -20.18 -0.26
CA GLY A 285 23.53 -18.98 -0.30
C GLY A 285 22.86 -18.60 1.03
N GLU A 286 22.48 -19.57 1.84
CA GLU A 286 21.95 -19.38 3.19
C GLU A 286 22.94 -18.74 4.15
N ASP A 287 24.23 -18.93 4.00
CA ASP A 287 25.27 -18.34 4.84
C ASP A 287 25.35 -16.81 4.67
N VAL A 288 25.01 -16.30 3.47
CA VAL A 288 24.92 -14.87 3.17
C VAL A 288 23.68 -14.25 3.84
N VAL A 289 22.54 -14.94 3.73
CA VAL A 289 21.24 -14.43 4.19
C VAL A 289 21.10 -14.56 5.71
N ALA A 290 21.62 -15.63 6.30
CA ALA A 290 21.51 -15.89 7.74
C ALA A 290 22.47 -15.04 8.60
N GLY A 291 23.43 -14.34 7.97
CA GLY A 291 24.37 -13.48 8.70
C GLY A 291 25.37 -14.25 9.58
N VAL A 292 25.53 -15.55 9.35
CA VAL A 292 26.48 -16.41 10.12
C VAL A 292 27.93 -16.00 9.88
N ARG A 293 28.22 -15.49 8.70
CA ARG A 293 29.51 -14.92 8.29
C ARG A 293 29.28 -13.55 7.68
N THR A 294 30.19 -12.60 7.94
CA THR A 294 30.13 -11.27 7.33
C THR A 294 30.52 -11.35 5.85
N PRO A 295 29.63 -11.03 4.90
CA PRO A 295 29.97 -11.04 3.48
C PRO A 295 30.88 -9.86 3.13
N SER A 296 31.65 -10.03 2.06
CA SER A 296 32.48 -8.97 1.49
C SER A 296 31.75 -8.25 0.35
N PRO A 297 32.01 -6.94 0.12
CA PRO A 297 31.51 -6.26 -1.06
C PRO A 297 31.86 -7.01 -2.34
N ILE A 298 30.95 -6.99 -3.32
CA ILE A 298 31.12 -7.71 -4.59
C ILE A 298 32.41 -7.31 -5.35
N SER A 299 32.89 -6.10 -5.10
CA SER A 299 34.16 -5.61 -5.70
C SER A 299 35.38 -6.41 -5.27
N HIS A 300 35.36 -7.06 -4.11
CA HIS A 300 36.45 -7.92 -3.66
C HIS A 300 36.54 -9.22 -4.49
N LEU A 301 35.48 -9.64 -5.15
CA LEU A 301 35.51 -10.77 -6.06
C LEU A 301 36.43 -10.51 -7.26
N GLN A 302 36.58 -9.25 -7.67
CA GLN A 302 37.50 -8.85 -8.75
C GLN A 302 38.97 -9.15 -8.40
N GLU A 303 39.33 -9.03 -7.13
CA GLU A 303 40.68 -9.35 -6.64
C GLU A 303 40.90 -10.85 -6.50
N GLN A 304 39.86 -11.57 -6.06
CA GLN A 304 39.95 -13.00 -5.75
C GLN A 304 39.76 -13.89 -6.97
N MET A 305 38.83 -13.54 -7.87
CA MET A 305 38.49 -14.30 -9.08
C MET A 305 38.15 -13.34 -10.22
N PRO A 306 39.13 -12.64 -10.81
CA PRO A 306 38.90 -11.60 -11.81
C PRO A 306 38.12 -12.07 -13.04
N GLU A 307 38.40 -13.28 -13.55
CA GLU A 307 37.70 -13.82 -14.71
C GLU A 307 36.19 -14.05 -14.42
N VAL A 308 35.88 -14.57 -13.24
CA VAL A 308 34.48 -14.79 -12.79
C VAL A 308 33.77 -13.45 -12.59
N TYR A 309 34.45 -12.48 -11.99
CA TYR A 309 33.89 -11.13 -11.83
C TYR A 309 33.56 -10.48 -13.16
N ASP A 310 34.47 -10.54 -14.14
CA ASP A 310 34.25 -9.99 -15.48
C ASP A 310 33.09 -10.66 -16.21
N GLU A 311 32.97 -11.99 -16.08
CA GLU A 311 31.83 -12.76 -16.61
C GLU A 311 30.53 -12.33 -15.94
N PHE A 312 30.54 -12.17 -14.62
CA PHE A 312 29.37 -11.73 -13.85
C PHE A 312 28.93 -10.32 -14.28
N VAL A 313 29.83 -9.36 -14.41
CA VAL A 313 29.53 -8.00 -14.88
C VAL A 313 28.92 -8.04 -16.28
N ALA A 314 29.45 -8.85 -17.19
CA ALA A 314 28.91 -9.01 -18.53
C ALA A 314 27.48 -9.60 -18.51
N ILE A 315 27.22 -10.59 -17.67
CA ILE A 315 25.87 -11.16 -17.47
C ILE A 315 24.93 -10.12 -16.87
N ALA A 316 25.34 -9.39 -15.83
CA ALA A 316 24.54 -8.34 -15.19
C ALA A 316 24.07 -7.27 -16.21
N ASN A 317 24.99 -6.81 -17.05
CA ASN A 317 24.66 -5.86 -18.11
C ASN A 317 23.67 -6.45 -19.14
N ARG A 318 23.86 -7.71 -19.54
CA ARG A 318 22.95 -8.40 -20.48
C ARG A 318 21.58 -8.57 -19.88
N LEU A 319 21.47 -8.91 -18.60
CA LEU A 319 20.17 -9.08 -17.90
C LEU A 319 19.43 -7.75 -17.78
N GLU A 320 20.11 -6.67 -17.40
CA GLU A 320 19.51 -5.33 -17.33
C GLU A 320 18.94 -4.90 -18.69
N HIS A 321 19.70 -5.12 -19.79
CA HIS A 321 19.24 -4.81 -21.14
C HIS A 321 18.10 -5.69 -21.61
N TYR A 322 18.15 -7.00 -21.27
CA TYR A 322 17.10 -7.96 -21.64
C TYR A 322 15.78 -7.66 -20.96
N PHE A 323 15.79 -7.42 -19.64
CA PHE A 323 14.61 -7.09 -18.87
C PHE A 323 14.22 -5.61 -18.93
N LYS A 324 15.12 -4.78 -19.46
CA LYS A 324 14.96 -3.31 -19.51
C LYS A 324 14.63 -2.72 -18.15
N ASP A 325 15.24 -3.25 -17.10
CA ASP A 325 15.07 -2.80 -15.73
C ASP A 325 16.22 -3.28 -14.84
N MET A 326 16.45 -2.57 -13.74
CA MET A 326 17.40 -2.96 -12.69
C MET A 326 17.12 -4.37 -12.21
N GLN A 327 18.16 -5.20 -12.13
CA GLN A 327 18.06 -6.59 -11.71
C GLN A 327 18.66 -6.82 -10.32
N ASP A 328 17.96 -7.63 -9.55
CA ASP A 328 18.41 -8.28 -8.32
C ASP A 328 18.76 -9.72 -8.68
N MET A 329 20.01 -10.13 -8.44
CA MET A 329 20.60 -11.37 -8.95
C MET A 329 21.19 -12.18 -7.80
N GLU A 330 20.95 -13.48 -7.84
CA GLU A 330 21.63 -14.47 -6.98
C GLU A 330 22.52 -15.33 -7.87
N PHE A 331 23.78 -15.56 -7.43
CA PHE A 331 24.73 -16.38 -8.17
C PHE A 331 25.53 -17.29 -7.25
N THR A 332 26.08 -18.36 -7.81
CA THR A 332 27.00 -19.28 -7.15
C THR A 332 28.19 -19.56 -8.06
N ILE A 333 29.33 -19.65 -7.47
CA ILE A 333 30.58 -20.07 -8.15
C ILE A 333 30.95 -21.44 -7.64
N GLU A 334 31.07 -22.42 -8.51
CA GLU A 334 31.54 -23.77 -8.20
C GLU A 334 32.83 -24.03 -8.95
N ASP A 335 33.93 -24.14 -8.22
CA ASP A 335 35.29 -24.38 -8.76
C ASP A 335 35.66 -23.46 -9.94
N GLY A 336 35.43 -22.15 -9.74
CA GLY A 336 35.71 -21.11 -10.72
C GLY A 336 34.72 -21.00 -11.87
N LYS A 337 33.62 -21.74 -11.84
CA LYS A 337 32.52 -21.65 -12.82
C LYS A 337 31.33 -20.95 -12.25
N LEU A 338 30.87 -19.87 -12.93
CA LEU A 338 29.73 -19.08 -12.53
C LEU A 338 28.40 -19.72 -12.90
N TYR A 339 27.43 -19.64 -11.99
CA TYR A 339 26.03 -20.03 -12.20
C TYR A 339 25.08 -18.94 -11.70
N MET A 340 24.09 -18.63 -12.50
CA MET A 340 23.00 -17.71 -12.11
C MET A 340 21.85 -18.53 -11.53
N LEU A 341 21.47 -18.23 -10.29
CA LEU A 341 20.41 -18.95 -9.57
C LEU A 341 19.07 -18.26 -9.63
N GLN A 342 19.07 -16.93 -9.69
CA GLN A 342 17.87 -16.12 -9.72
C GLN A 342 18.16 -14.76 -10.34
N THR A 343 17.21 -14.24 -11.08
CA THR A 343 17.10 -12.82 -11.41
C THR A 343 15.66 -12.35 -11.22
N ARG A 344 15.51 -11.10 -10.80
CA ARG A 344 14.22 -10.43 -10.70
C ARG A 344 14.41 -8.92 -10.81
N ASN A 345 13.34 -8.19 -11.13
CA ASN A 345 13.37 -6.75 -11.03
C ASN A 345 13.62 -6.36 -9.56
N GLY A 346 14.67 -5.56 -9.34
CA GLY A 346 15.14 -5.25 -8.00
C GLY A 346 14.14 -4.40 -7.22
N LYS A 347 13.88 -4.80 -5.97
CA LYS A 347 13.18 -3.93 -5.03
C LYS A 347 14.04 -2.70 -4.76
N ARG A 348 13.41 -1.53 -4.71
CA ARG A 348 14.10 -0.25 -4.65
C ARG A 348 13.29 0.77 -3.87
N THR A 349 13.96 1.79 -3.37
CA THR A 349 13.30 2.95 -2.77
C THR A 349 12.51 3.74 -3.82
N ALA A 350 11.59 4.58 -3.38
CA ALA A 350 10.85 5.47 -4.26
C ALA A 350 11.79 6.42 -5.03
N GLN A 351 12.82 6.94 -4.38
CA GLN A 351 13.84 7.78 -5.01
C GLN A 351 14.60 7.03 -6.10
N ALA A 352 15.04 5.81 -5.81
CA ALA A 352 15.72 4.97 -6.80
C ALA A 352 14.80 4.60 -7.97
N ALA A 353 13.51 4.35 -7.72
CA ALA A 353 12.53 4.07 -8.77
C ALA A 353 12.40 5.22 -9.77
N LEU A 354 12.33 6.46 -9.29
CA LEU A 354 12.32 7.65 -10.14
C LEU A 354 13.63 7.81 -10.93
N GLN A 355 14.78 7.67 -10.25
CA GLN A 355 16.10 7.83 -10.88
C GLN A 355 16.28 6.80 -11.98
N ILE A 356 16.01 5.53 -11.68
CA ILE A 356 16.18 4.43 -12.65
C ILE A 356 15.22 4.59 -13.84
N ALA A 357 13.96 4.92 -13.61
CA ALA A 357 13.00 5.12 -14.69
C ALA A 357 13.46 6.23 -15.67
N CYS A 358 13.93 7.35 -15.14
CA CYS A 358 14.46 8.45 -15.95
C CYS A 358 15.76 8.06 -16.68
N ASP A 359 16.69 7.40 -16.01
CA ASP A 359 17.96 6.99 -16.61
C ASP A 359 17.74 5.97 -17.74
N LEU A 360 16.82 5.02 -17.58
CA LEU A 360 16.50 4.05 -18.63
C LEU A 360 15.89 4.70 -19.88
N VAL A 361 15.14 5.79 -19.72
CA VAL A 361 14.68 6.61 -20.86
C VAL A 361 15.85 7.32 -21.51
N ASP A 362 16.70 7.98 -20.72
CA ASP A 362 17.88 8.72 -21.23
C ASP A 362 18.88 7.78 -21.94
N GLU A 363 19.00 6.53 -21.48
CA GLU A 363 19.80 5.48 -22.10
C GLU A 363 19.14 4.85 -23.36
N GLY A 364 17.89 5.23 -23.65
CA GLY A 364 17.15 4.70 -24.81
C GLY A 364 16.67 3.25 -24.66
N MET A 365 16.67 2.72 -23.44
CA MET A 365 16.21 1.35 -23.18
C MET A 365 14.71 1.22 -23.14
N ILE A 366 14.01 2.25 -22.64
CA ILE A 366 12.55 2.30 -22.51
C ILE A 366 12.01 3.63 -23.04
N SER A 367 10.74 3.62 -23.40
CA SER A 367 10.01 4.85 -23.73
C SER A 367 9.53 5.56 -22.46
N GLU A 368 9.16 6.84 -22.59
CA GLU A 368 8.52 7.61 -21.52
C GLU A 368 7.27 6.93 -20.97
N ARG A 369 6.47 6.28 -21.83
CA ARG A 369 5.29 5.50 -21.43
C ARG A 369 5.66 4.27 -20.60
N GLU A 370 6.70 3.55 -21.00
CA GLU A 370 7.20 2.42 -20.23
C GLU A 370 7.75 2.88 -18.88
N ALA A 371 8.40 4.04 -18.81
CA ALA A 371 8.85 4.64 -17.54
C ALA A 371 7.69 4.94 -16.59
N VAL A 372 6.59 5.48 -17.10
CA VAL A 372 5.35 5.71 -16.32
C VAL A 372 4.82 4.41 -15.69
N LEU A 373 4.93 3.28 -16.39
CA LEU A 373 4.52 1.97 -15.86
C LEU A 373 5.48 1.35 -14.83
N ARG A 374 6.73 1.85 -14.74
CA ARG A 374 7.76 1.29 -13.85
C ARG A 374 7.67 1.78 -12.40
N VAL A 375 7.06 2.91 -12.17
CA VAL A 375 6.93 3.51 -10.83
C VAL A 375 5.54 3.18 -10.27
N GLU A 376 5.51 2.57 -9.08
CA GLU A 376 4.25 2.30 -8.40
C GLU A 376 3.67 3.60 -7.84
N PRO A 377 2.39 3.92 -8.11
CA PRO A 377 1.79 5.17 -7.63
C PRO A 377 1.90 5.38 -6.12
N LYS A 378 1.76 4.32 -5.33
CA LYS A 378 1.91 4.39 -3.87
C LYS A 378 3.32 4.81 -3.41
N GLN A 379 4.36 4.58 -4.21
CA GLN A 379 5.73 5.02 -3.87
C GLN A 379 5.88 6.54 -3.89
N LEU A 380 5.08 7.25 -4.69
CA LEU A 380 5.12 8.71 -4.72
C LEU A 380 4.73 9.35 -3.39
N ASP A 381 3.91 8.66 -2.61
CA ASP A 381 3.47 9.15 -1.30
C ASP A 381 4.65 9.42 -0.36
N THR A 382 5.63 8.54 -0.35
CA THR A 382 6.84 8.70 0.49
C THR A 382 7.71 9.89 0.06
N LEU A 383 7.63 10.31 -1.21
CA LEU A 383 8.42 11.42 -1.74
C LEU A 383 7.80 12.80 -1.49
N LEU A 384 6.51 12.82 -1.16
CA LEU A 384 5.75 14.05 -0.93
C LEU A 384 5.76 14.51 0.54
N HIS A 385 6.25 13.67 1.43
CA HIS A 385 6.26 13.91 2.88
C HIS A 385 7.68 14.00 3.42
N PRO A 386 7.91 14.71 4.54
CA PRO A 386 9.20 14.72 5.22
C PRO A 386 9.66 13.29 5.57
N GLN A 387 10.95 13.04 5.51
CA GLN A 387 11.57 11.76 5.84
C GLN A 387 12.58 11.95 6.97
N PHE A 388 12.87 10.92 7.74
CA PHE A 388 13.98 10.97 8.69
C PHE A 388 15.33 11.01 7.97
N ASP A 389 16.29 11.69 8.59
CA ASP A 389 17.69 11.57 8.20
C ASP A 389 18.13 10.10 8.31
N ALA A 390 18.65 9.54 7.21
CA ALA A 390 18.94 8.11 7.11
C ALA A 390 20.00 7.63 8.10
N GLU A 391 21.01 8.46 8.38
CA GLU A 391 22.08 8.10 9.31
C GLU A 391 21.61 8.20 10.78
N ALA A 392 20.75 9.16 11.10
CA ALA A 392 20.15 9.28 12.42
C ALA A 392 19.18 8.11 12.69
N LEU A 393 18.40 7.72 11.68
CA LEU A 393 17.44 6.61 11.80
C LEU A 393 18.13 5.26 12.05
N LYS A 394 19.27 5.00 11.42
CA LYS A 394 20.04 3.74 11.63
C LYS A 394 20.50 3.56 13.08
N ARG A 395 20.60 4.64 13.87
CA ARG A 395 21.04 4.64 15.27
C ARG A 395 19.90 4.60 16.26
N ALA A 396 18.65 4.63 15.78
CA ALA A 396 17.46 4.69 16.60
C ALA A 396 16.74 3.32 16.61
N ASP A 397 16.39 2.87 17.80
CA ASP A 397 15.59 1.66 17.98
C ASP A 397 14.12 2.03 18.18
N ALA A 398 13.22 1.33 17.49
CA ALA A 398 11.80 1.51 17.66
C ALA A 398 11.35 1.01 19.02
N ILE A 399 10.65 1.86 19.78
CA ILE A 399 10.12 1.53 21.11
C ILE A 399 8.72 0.92 21.04
N GLY A 400 8.05 1.04 19.91
CA GLY A 400 6.71 0.49 19.66
C GLY A 400 6.30 0.69 18.21
N LYS A 401 5.15 0.13 17.85
CA LYS A 401 4.59 0.21 16.51
C LYS A 401 3.07 0.36 16.56
N GLY A 402 2.53 1.20 15.70
CA GLY A 402 1.11 1.31 15.41
C GLY A 402 0.82 1.12 13.94
N LEU A 403 -0.38 1.48 13.50
CA LEU A 403 -0.76 1.47 12.10
C LEU A 403 -0.15 2.68 11.37
N ALA A 404 0.42 2.44 10.21
CA ALA A 404 0.92 3.46 9.29
C ALA A 404 -0.26 4.24 8.65
N ALA A 405 -0.85 5.15 9.42
CA ALA A 405 -2.14 5.75 9.09
C ALA A 405 -2.04 6.93 8.11
N SER A 406 -0.98 7.73 8.20
CA SER A 406 -0.65 8.78 7.24
C SER A 406 0.86 8.90 7.11
N PRO A 407 1.40 8.88 5.86
CA PRO A 407 2.84 8.77 5.63
C PRO A 407 3.63 10.01 6.09
N GLY A 408 4.95 9.87 6.07
CA GLY A 408 5.90 10.89 6.48
C GLY A 408 6.53 10.62 7.83
N SER A 409 7.57 11.39 8.15
CA SER A 409 8.29 11.31 9.41
C SER A 409 8.07 12.59 10.22
N ALA A 410 7.77 12.45 11.48
CA ALA A 410 7.55 13.57 12.39
C ALA A 410 8.46 13.47 13.62
N CYS A 411 8.95 14.62 14.05
CA CYS A 411 9.67 14.76 15.30
C CYS A 411 9.16 16.00 16.03
N GLY A 412 8.70 15.85 17.26
CA GLY A 412 8.17 16.96 18.04
C GLY A 412 8.04 16.64 19.52
N GLN A 413 7.66 17.66 20.27
CA GLN A 413 7.43 17.57 21.70
C GLN A 413 5.99 17.13 21.97
N VAL A 414 5.81 16.20 22.91
CA VAL A 414 4.50 15.63 23.24
C VAL A 414 3.58 16.67 23.84
N VAL A 415 2.36 16.74 23.32
CA VAL A 415 1.23 17.49 23.89
C VAL A 415 0.00 16.59 23.90
N PHE A 416 -0.94 16.82 24.84
CA PHE A 416 -2.07 15.93 25.08
C PHE A 416 -3.45 16.51 24.70
N SER A 417 -3.50 17.78 24.34
CA SER A 417 -4.74 18.40 23.83
C SER A 417 -4.49 19.29 22.62
N ALA A 418 -5.56 19.56 21.89
CA ALA A 418 -5.53 20.44 20.72
C ALA A 418 -5.18 21.88 21.10
N GLU A 419 -5.74 22.34 22.21
CA GLU A 419 -5.51 23.69 22.75
C GLU A 419 -4.05 23.86 23.16
N GLU A 420 -3.46 22.88 23.85
CA GLU A 420 -2.05 22.90 24.21
C GLU A 420 -1.15 22.96 22.98
N ALA A 421 -1.47 22.19 21.94
CA ALA A 421 -0.74 22.21 20.68
C ALA A 421 -0.77 23.58 20.02
N GLU A 422 -1.95 24.20 19.92
CA GLU A 422 -2.13 25.52 19.32
C GLU A 422 -1.40 26.59 20.12
N GLU A 423 -1.59 26.62 21.43
CA GLU A 423 -0.98 27.61 22.32
C GLU A 423 0.56 27.49 22.31
N ALA A 424 1.09 26.28 22.40
CA ALA A 424 2.52 26.03 22.41
C ALA A 424 3.22 26.49 21.10
N VAL A 425 2.61 26.21 19.97
CA VAL A 425 3.15 26.62 18.65
C VAL A 425 3.01 28.14 18.46
N LYS A 426 1.85 28.71 18.79
CA LYS A 426 1.58 30.15 18.67
C LYS A 426 2.51 30.99 19.53
N ASN A 427 2.72 30.59 20.77
CA ASN A 427 3.59 31.27 21.71
C ASN A 427 5.08 30.92 21.55
N LYS A 428 5.40 30.01 20.62
CA LYS A 428 6.77 29.50 20.35
C LYS A 428 7.45 28.84 21.57
N THR A 429 6.67 28.36 22.52
CA THR A 429 7.18 27.62 23.69
C THR A 429 7.61 26.21 23.27
N MET A 430 6.85 25.56 22.40
CA MET A 430 7.17 24.29 21.73
C MET A 430 6.85 24.43 20.23
N PRO A 431 7.80 24.86 19.39
CA PRO A 431 7.53 25.16 17.99
C PRO A 431 7.27 23.92 17.12
N LYS A 432 7.61 22.73 17.63
CA LYS A 432 7.34 21.45 16.99
C LYS A 432 6.68 20.53 17.98
N VAL A 433 5.42 20.21 17.79
CA VAL A 433 4.64 19.35 18.68
C VAL A 433 4.17 18.07 17.99
N VAL A 434 4.02 17.01 18.79
CA VAL A 434 3.33 15.77 18.41
C VAL A 434 2.11 15.63 19.32
N LEU A 435 0.93 15.58 18.71
CA LEU A 435 -0.32 15.43 19.44
C LEU A 435 -0.55 13.96 19.78
N VAL A 436 -0.60 13.63 21.07
CA VAL A 436 -0.80 12.27 21.57
C VAL A 436 -2.17 12.17 22.23
N ARG A 437 -3.04 11.34 21.66
CA ARG A 437 -4.43 11.18 22.10
C ARG A 437 -4.80 9.71 22.29
N LEU A 438 -5.81 9.43 23.11
CA LEU A 438 -6.44 8.10 23.13
C LEU A 438 -7.09 7.82 21.76
N GLU A 439 -7.86 8.78 21.28
CA GLU A 439 -8.47 8.90 19.96
C GLU A 439 -8.70 10.38 19.65
N THR A 440 -8.82 10.79 18.40
CA THR A 440 -9.14 12.17 18.04
C THR A 440 -10.62 12.32 17.68
N SER A 441 -11.13 13.53 17.90
CA SER A 441 -12.47 13.97 17.53
C SER A 441 -12.39 15.18 16.57
N PRO A 442 -13.50 15.62 15.96
CA PRO A 442 -13.52 16.83 15.14
C PRO A 442 -13.03 18.09 15.85
N GLU A 443 -13.16 18.15 17.15
CA GLU A 443 -12.69 19.28 17.98
C GLU A 443 -11.15 19.36 18.02
N ASP A 444 -10.44 18.25 17.78
CA ASP A 444 -8.98 18.22 17.78
C ASP A 444 -8.35 18.80 16.49
N ILE A 445 -9.15 19.17 15.48
CA ILE A 445 -8.67 19.58 14.14
C ILE A 445 -7.61 20.69 14.20
N VAL A 446 -7.80 21.69 15.03
CA VAL A 446 -6.87 22.83 15.12
C VAL A 446 -5.51 22.36 15.66
N GLY A 447 -5.52 21.54 16.71
CA GLY A 447 -4.30 20.93 17.25
C GLY A 447 -3.60 20.01 16.26
N MET A 448 -4.38 19.24 15.50
CA MET A 448 -3.84 18.37 14.45
C MET A 448 -3.15 19.17 13.34
N GLN A 449 -3.69 20.33 12.96
CA GLN A 449 -3.12 21.20 11.91
C GLN A 449 -1.76 21.78 12.26
N VAL A 450 -1.54 22.14 13.51
CA VAL A 450 -0.27 22.75 13.96
C VAL A 450 0.78 21.71 14.36
N SER A 451 0.37 20.46 14.51
CA SER A 451 1.25 19.37 14.93
C SER A 451 2.10 18.83 13.77
N GLN A 452 3.35 18.45 14.08
CA GLN A 452 4.23 17.75 13.13
C GLN A 452 3.76 16.32 12.88
N GLY A 453 3.16 15.69 13.88
CA GLY A 453 2.65 14.33 13.81
C GLY A 453 1.56 14.07 14.84
N ILE A 454 0.80 13.02 14.59
CA ILE A 454 -0.32 12.58 15.41
C ILE A 454 -0.12 11.13 15.81
N LEU A 455 -0.25 10.85 17.10
CA LEU A 455 -0.17 9.50 17.67
C LEU A 455 -1.45 9.20 18.43
N THR A 456 -2.16 8.13 18.04
CA THR A 456 -3.32 7.68 18.81
C THR A 456 -3.15 6.27 19.35
N VAL A 457 -3.66 6.06 20.56
CA VAL A 457 -3.65 4.75 21.23
C VAL A 457 -4.69 3.82 20.57
N ARG A 458 -5.84 4.35 20.21
CA ARG A 458 -6.94 3.66 19.52
C ARG A 458 -7.13 4.18 18.11
N GLY A 459 -7.82 3.41 17.30
CA GLY A 459 -8.22 3.79 15.94
C GLY A 459 -7.56 2.92 14.88
N GLY A 460 -8.27 2.74 13.78
CA GLY A 460 -7.84 2.01 12.58
C GLY A 460 -7.46 2.97 11.44
N MET A 461 -7.23 2.40 10.26
CA MET A 461 -6.90 3.15 9.04
C MET A 461 -8.02 4.11 8.58
N THR A 462 -9.24 3.89 9.03
CA THR A 462 -10.43 4.69 8.71
C THR A 462 -10.89 5.57 9.87
N SER A 463 -10.14 5.61 10.98
CA SER A 463 -10.43 6.48 12.13
C SER A 463 -10.35 7.96 11.76
N HIS A 464 -10.99 8.82 12.54
CA HIS A 464 -10.94 10.26 12.38
C HIS A 464 -9.49 10.77 12.28
N ALA A 465 -8.60 10.33 13.18
CA ALA A 465 -7.18 10.69 13.15
C ALA A 465 -6.52 10.35 11.81
N ALA A 466 -6.74 9.12 11.32
CA ALA A 466 -6.14 8.64 10.08
C ALA A 466 -6.63 9.40 8.84
N VAL A 467 -7.94 9.61 8.75
CA VAL A 467 -8.56 10.29 7.59
C VAL A 467 -8.17 11.76 7.53
N VAL A 468 -8.28 12.46 8.66
CA VAL A 468 -7.96 13.90 8.75
C VAL A 468 -6.45 14.12 8.53
N ALA A 469 -5.59 13.32 9.16
CA ALA A 469 -4.15 13.45 8.98
C ALA A 469 -3.73 13.25 7.51
N ARG A 470 -4.30 12.26 6.81
CA ARG A 470 -4.07 12.10 5.37
C ARG A 470 -4.53 13.27 4.55
N GLY A 471 -5.71 13.83 4.87
CA GLY A 471 -6.20 15.03 4.21
C GLY A 471 -5.28 16.25 4.40
N MET A 472 -4.66 16.37 5.56
CA MET A 472 -3.73 17.44 5.90
C MET A 472 -2.29 17.19 5.44
N GLY A 473 -1.96 15.97 5.02
CA GLY A 473 -0.57 15.55 4.77
C GLY A 473 0.31 15.51 6.01
N THR A 474 -0.29 15.30 7.18
CA THR A 474 0.41 15.22 8.47
C THR A 474 0.72 13.77 8.81
N CYS A 475 1.95 13.49 9.25
CA CYS A 475 2.34 12.15 9.71
C CYS A 475 1.39 11.64 10.80
N CYS A 476 0.92 10.39 10.67
CA CYS A 476 0.05 9.80 11.69
C CYS A 476 0.38 8.32 11.91
N VAL A 477 0.54 7.98 13.18
CA VAL A 477 0.60 6.60 13.67
C VAL A 477 -0.65 6.37 14.53
N SER A 478 -1.51 5.44 14.14
CA SER A 478 -2.79 5.19 14.80
C SER A 478 -2.82 3.82 15.47
N GLY A 479 -3.63 3.66 16.52
CA GLY A 479 -3.89 2.36 17.14
C GLY A 479 -2.67 1.70 17.78
N CYS A 480 -1.73 2.47 18.34
CA CYS A 480 -0.52 1.91 18.93
C CYS A 480 -0.79 1.05 20.20
N GLY A 481 -1.98 1.11 20.75
CA GLY A 481 -2.38 0.27 21.89
C GLY A 481 -2.73 -1.17 21.53
N ASN A 482 -2.86 -1.52 20.23
CA ASN A 482 -3.29 -2.86 19.82
C ASN A 482 -2.25 -3.95 20.12
N ASP A 483 -0.97 -3.64 19.84
CA ASP A 483 0.13 -4.63 19.94
C ASP A 483 1.20 -4.24 20.97
N ASN A 484 0.97 -3.16 21.73
CA ASN A 484 1.92 -2.65 22.72
C ASN A 484 1.26 -2.47 24.09
N ASN A 485 2.09 -2.51 25.14
CA ASN A 485 1.64 -2.14 26.48
C ASN A 485 1.64 -0.61 26.60
N VAL A 486 0.44 0.00 26.52
CA VAL A 486 0.28 1.45 26.48
C VAL A 486 -0.56 1.94 27.66
N ARG A 487 -0.13 3.05 28.27
CA ARG A 487 -0.86 3.81 29.29
C ARG A 487 -0.86 5.30 28.91
N ILE A 488 -2.00 5.94 28.99
CA ILE A 488 -2.14 7.39 28.81
C ILE A 488 -2.96 7.97 29.96
N SER A 489 -2.53 9.11 30.50
CA SER A 489 -3.25 9.89 31.52
C SER A 489 -3.21 11.35 31.16
N TYR A 490 -4.38 11.93 30.89
CA TYR A 490 -4.50 13.36 30.61
C TYR A 490 -4.36 14.20 31.91
N ALA A 491 -4.82 13.64 33.04
CA ALA A 491 -4.74 14.32 34.32
C ALA A 491 -3.28 14.47 34.80
N ASP A 492 -2.49 13.42 34.60
CA ASP A 492 -1.07 13.40 34.98
C ASP A 492 -0.15 13.78 33.82
N LYS A 493 -0.70 14.11 32.66
CA LYS A 493 0.02 14.50 31.42
C LYS A 493 1.17 13.56 31.07
N PHE A 494 0.88 12.26 30.93
CA PHE A 494 1.88 11.29 30.46
C PHE A 494 1.31 10.26 29.47
N PHE A 495 2.20 9.77 28.63
CA PHE A 495 2.04 8.64 27.74
C PHE A 495 3.17 7.64 27.97
N GLU A 496 2.87 6.37 28.10
CA GLU A 496 3.84 5.30 28.29
C GLU A 496 3.59 4.17 27.29
N ILE A 497 4.64 3.74 26.60
CA ILE A 497 4.61 2.63 25.65
C ILE A 497 5.78 1.70 25.91
N ASN A 498 5.50 0.42 26.16
CA ASN A 498 6.50 -0.63 26.41
C ASN A 498 7.56 -0.23 27.47
N GLY A 499 7.15 0.49 28.51
CA GLY A 499 8.01 0.96 29.60
C GLY A 499 8.74 2.29 29.35
N HIS A 500 8.58 2.88 28.17
CA HIS A 500 9.08 4.23 27.86
C HIS A 500 8.01 5.27 28.19
N LYS A 501 8.30 6.13 29.17
CA LYS A 501 7.37 7.17 29.62
C LYS A 501 7.73 8.53 29.04
N PHE A 502 6.72 9.23 28.53
CA PHE A 502 6.78 10.59 27.98
C PHE A 502 5.85 11.48 28.76
N THR A 503 6.32 12.63 29.16
CA THR A 503 5.54 13.72 29.75
C THR A 503 5.41 14.86 28.76
N GLU A 504 4.55 15.85 29.04
CA GLU A 504 4.42 17.03 28.21
C GLU A 504 5.79 17.71 27.96
N GLY A 505 6.11 17.96 26.71
CA GLY A 505 7.38 18.57 26.29
C GLY A 505 8.51 17.59 25.99
N ASP A 506 8.37 16.28 26.31
CA ASP A 506 9.35 15.26 25.91
C ASP A 506 9.35 15.03 24.40
N TRP A 507 10.52 14.76 23.83
CA TRP A 507 10.65 14.50 22.41
C TRP A 507 10.27 13.07 22.02
N ILE A 508 9.44 12.97 21.00
CA ILE A 508 9.05 11.71 20.36
C ILE A 508 9.16 11.84 18.84
N SER A 509 9.49 10.75 18.18
CA SER A 509 9.56 10.69 16.71
C SER A 509 8.65 9.58 16.17
N LEU A 510 7.92 9.87 15.09
CA LEU A 510 6.95 8.98 14.47
C LEU A 510 7.31 8.75 13.01
N ASP A 511 7.24 7.50 12.58
CA ASP A 511 7.30 7.13 11.16
C ASP A 511 5.90 6.70 10.69
N GLY A 512 5.19 7.60 10.06
CA GLY A 512 3.84 7.34 9.53
C GLY A 512 3.80 6.41 8.33
N SER A 513 4.96 6.13 7.71
CA SER A 513 5.08 5.19 6.59
C SER A 513 5.24 3.74 7.04
N THR A 514 5.88 3.51 8.19
CA THR A 514 6.10 2.18 8.76
C THR A 514 5.25 1.89 10.00
N GLY A 515 4.75 2.93 10.65
CA GLY A 515 4.05 2.86 11.94
C GLY A 515 4.99 2.81 13.16
N ASN A 516 6.29 2.91 12.96
CA ASN A 516 7.26 2.85 14.05
C ASN A 516 7.25 4.12 14.91
N ILE A 517 7.48 3.93 16.21
CA ILE A 517 7.56 4.99 17.22
C ILE A 517 8.94 4.93 17.83
N TYR A 518 9.57 6.10 17.98
CA TYR A 518 10.94 6.23 18.50
C TYR A 518 10.97 7.21 19.66
N ALA A 519 11.81 6.93 20.68
CA ALA A 519 12.08 7.87 21.75
C ALA A 519 13.09 8.94 21.27
N GLY A 520 12.87 10.19 21.72
CA GLY A 520 13.79 11.28 21.44
C GLY A 520 13.65 11.91 20.08
N GLN A 521 14.65 12.66 19.70
CA GLN A 521 14.66 13.51 18.53
C GLN A 521 15.43 12.88 17.38
N ILE A 522 14.73 12.53 16.31
CA ILE A 522 15.33 12.10 15.03
C ILE A 522 15.13 13.26 14.04
N PRO A 523 16.19 13.84 13.47
CA PRO A 523 16.06 14.90 12.48
C PRO A 523 15.27 14.46 11.26
N THR A 524 14.45 15.38 10.73
CA THR A 524 13.70 15.16 9.48
C THR A 524 14.25 16.02 8.35
N VAL A 525 14.22 15.49 7.14
CA VAL A 525 14.55 16.17 5.89
C VAL A 525 13.24 16.47 5.16
N ALA A 526 13.05 17.73 4.75
CA ALA A 526 11.85 18.12 4.01
C ALA A 526 11.79 17.42 2.65
N ALA A 527 10.57 17.14 2.17
CA ALA A 527 10.34 16.73 0.80
C ALA A 527 10.78 17.85 -0.14
N THR A 528 11.89 17.66 -0.83
CA THR A 528 12.43 18.65 -1.78
C THR A 528 12.02 18.30 -3.20
N GLY A 529 11.73 19.32 -4.02
CA GLY A 529 11.37 19.13 -5.42
C GLY A 529 12.41 18.31 -6.18
N ASN A 530 12.03 17.11 -6.60
CA ASN A 530 12.87 16.20 -7.35
C ASN A 530 12.66 16.44 -8.85
N LYS A 531 13.72 16.75 -9.58
CA LYS A 531 13.66 16.95 -11.04
C LYS A 531 13.06 15.75 -11.78
N ASN A 532 13.39 14.54 -11.36
CA ASN A 532 12.87 13.31 -11.96
C ASN A 532 11.38 13.09 -11.65
N PHE A 533 10.91 13.52 -10.48
CA PHE A 533 9.49 13.56 -10.17
C PHE A 533 8.70 14.41 -11.17
N ASN A 534 9.18 15.62 -11.43
CA ASN A 534 8.52 16.51 -12.39
C ASN A 534 8.55 15.95 -13.83
N ARG A 535 9.64 15.29 -14.23
CA ARG A 535 9.74 14.61 -15.54
C ARG A 535 8.69 13.49 -15.64
N LEU A 536 8.63 12.61 -14.63
CA LEU A 536 7.67 11.51 -14.61
C LEU A 536 6.23 12.02 -14.65
N MET A 537 5.92 13.06 -13.85
CA MET A 537 4.58 13.66 -13.83
C MET A 537 4.21 14.30 -15.17
N GLY A 538 5.16 14.91 -15.87
CA GLY A 538 4.94 15.43 -17.22
C GLY A 538 4.61 14.34 -18.23
N TRP A 539 5.30 13.21 -18.18
CA TRP A 539 4.99 12.04 -19.02
C TRP A 539 3.64 11.41 -18.67
N ALA A 540 3.31 11.36 -17.37
CA ALA A 540 2.01 10.87 -16.93
C ALA A 540 0.86 11.75 -17.44
N ASP A 541 0.98 13.06 -17.30
CA ASP A 541 -0.04 14.01 -17.79
C ASP A 541 -0.24 13.92 -19.31
N ALA A 542 0.82 13.68 -20.08
CA ALA A 542 0.72 13.48 -21.53
C ALA A 542 0.03 12.16 -21.93
N ALA A 543 0.00 11.18 -21.05
CA ALA A 543 -0.54 9.85 -21.32
C ALA A 543 -1.98 9.65 -20.81
N ARG A 544 -2.37 10.29 -19.74
CA ARG A 544 -3.69 10.10 -19.10
C ARG A 544 -4.84 10.72 -19.91
N ARG A 545 -6.02 10.14 -19.76
CA ARG A 545 -7.30 10.67 -20.26
C ARG A 545 -8.07 11.36 -19.14
N LEU A 546 -8.13 10.72 -17.96
CA LEU A 546 -8.81 11.27 -16.80
C LEU A 546 -8.17 12.59 -16.34
N ASN A 547 -9.00 13.61 -16.10
CA ASN A 547 -8.59 14.77 -15.36
C ASN A 547 -8.45 14.41 -13.87
N VAL A 548 -7.56 15.08 -13.17
CA VAL A 548 -7.34 14.86 -11.74
C VAL A 548 -7.60 16.17 -10.98
N GLU A 549 -8.60 16.13 -10.14
CA GLU A 549 -9.03 17.23 -9.29
C GLU A 549 -8.77 16.91 -7.82
N ALA A 550 -8.95 17.87 -6.95
CA ALA A 550 -8.76 17.71 -5.53
C ALA A 550 -10.02 18.02 -4.71
N ASN A 551 -10.11 17.40 -3.54
CA ASN A 551 -11.06 17.76 -2.49
C ASN A 551 -10.38 18.80 -1.60
N ALA A 552 -10.90 20.03 -1.58
CA ALA A 552 -10.32 21.12 -0.80
C ALA A 552 -11.43 22.09 -0.37
N ASP A 553 -11.41 22.45 0.91
CA ASP A 553 -12.47 23.23 1.56
C ASP A 553 -11.98 24.59 2.06
N ASN A 554 -10.70 24.88 1.91
CA ASN A 554 -10.06 26.12 2.36
C ASN A 554 -8.94 26.56 1.41
N PRO A 555 -8.50 27.84 1.48
CA PRO A 555 -7.48 28.38 0.59
C PRO A 555 -6.12 27.65 0.64
N ARG A 556 -5.70 27.21 1.82
CA ARG A 556 -4.43 26.49 2.00
C ARG A 556 -4.43 25.16 1.21
N ASP A 557 -5.47 24.37 1.39
CA ASP A 557 -5.60 23.08 0.73
C ASP A 557 -5.80 23.24 -0.79
N ALA A 558 -6.52 24.28 -1.20
CA ALA A 558 -6.66 24.62 -2.62
C ALA A 558 -5.31 24.99 -3.26
N GLN A 559 -4.49 25.79 -2.59
CA GLN A 559 -3.14 26.13 -3.08
C GLN A 559 -2.25 24.89 -3.15
N GLN A 560 -2.27 24.04 -2.10
CA GLN A 560 -1.55 22.78 -2.08
C GLN A 560 -1.95 21.87 -3.26
N ALA A 561 -3.25 21.80 -3.54
CA ALA A 561 -3.76 21.01 -4.67
C ALA A 561 -3.23 21.53 -6.03
N VAL A 562 -3.26 22.84 -6.23
CA VAL A 562 -2.72 23.49 -7.44
C VAL A 562 -1.21 23.22 -7.58
N ASP A 563 -0.46 23.36 -6.50
CA ASP A 563 0.98 23.13 -6.46
C ASP A 563 1.35 21.67 -6.80
N LEU A 564 0.48 20.72 -6.44
CA LEU A 564 0.63 19.29 -6.77
C LEU A 564 0.04 18.90 -8.13
N GLY A 565 -0.49 19.87 -8.88
CA GLY A 565 -0.94 19.68 -10.25
C GLY A 565 -2.42 19.31 -10.41
N ALA A 566 -3.27 19.63 -9.45
CA ALA A 566 -4.71 19.47 -9.59
C ALA A 566 -5.27 20.41 -10.67
N GLU A 567 -6.17 19.88 -11.49
CA GLU A 567 -6.80 20.61 -12.59
C GLU A 567 -8.10 21.31 -12.19
N GLY A 568 -8.57 21.07 -10.97
CA GLY A 568 -9.76 21.67 -10.38
C GLY A 568 -9.98 21.20 -8.95
N ILE A 569 -11.08 21.64 -8.38
CA ILE A 569 -11.62 21.14 -7.12
C ILE A 569 -12.91 20.37 -7.43
N GLY A 570 -12.88 19.05 -7.30
CA GLY A 570 -14.03 18.19 -7.54
C GLY A 570 -15.00 18.13 -6.36
N LEU A 571 -14.55 18.52 -5.17
CA LEU A 571 -15.39 18.64 -3.98
C LEU A 571 -14.88 19.73 -3.04
N CYS A 572 -15.73 20.75 -2.84
CA CYS A 572 -15.59 21.71 -1.76
C CYS A 572 -16.79 21.53 -0.82
N ARG A 573 -16.53 21.06 0.41
CA ARG A 573 -17.56 20.84 1.44
C ARG A 573 -17.81 22.13 2.20
N THR A 574 -19.00 22.67 2.07
CA THR A 574 -19.35 23.98 2.69
C THR A 574 -19.55 23.91 4.20
N GLU A 575 -19.87 22.74 4.74
CA GLU A 575 -20.00 22.56 6.19
C GLU A 575 -18.73 22.86 6.98
N HIS A 576 -17.56 22.57 6.41
CA HIS A 576 -16.28 22.87 7.07
C HIS A 576 -16.04 24.37 7.25
N MET A 577 -16.69 25.21 6.44
CA MET A 577 -16.62 26.66 6.55
C MET A 577 -17.46 27.23 7.71
N PHE A 578 -18.36 26.43 8.31
CA PHE A 578 -19.28 26.86 9.35
C PHE A 578 -18.73 26.79 10.77
N PHE A 579 -17.67 26.01 10.99
CA PHE A 579 -17.15 25.76 12.34
C PHE A 579 -16.19 26.81 12.89
N ALA A 580 -15.78 27.80 12.09
CA ALA A 580 -14.90 28.86 12.57
C ALA A 580 -15.60 29.75 13.63
N GLU A 581 -14.85 30.19 14.65
CA GLU A 581 -15.36 30.91 15.81
C GLU A 581 -16.13 32.20 15.44
N ASP A 582 -15.69 32.88 14.39
CA ASP A 582 -16.29 34.15 13.94
C ASP A 582 -17.68 33.99 13.32
N ARG A 583 -18.09 32.78 12.97
CA ARG A 583 -19.34 32.49 12.24
C ARG A 583 -20.24 31.42 12.85
N ILE A 584 -19.70 30.53 13.68
CA ILE A 584 -20.46 29.39 14.24
C ILE A 584 -21.69 29.86 15.02
N LYS A 585 -21.62 31.02 15.68
CA LYS A 585 -22.76 31.61 16.38
C LYS A 585 -23.94 31.90 15.45
N ALA A 586 -23.68 32.51 14.30
CA ALA A 586 -24.72 32.81 13.30
C ALA A 586 -25.33 31.51 12.72
N VAL A 587 -24.52 30.47 12.51
CA VAL A 587 -25.00 29.17 12.09
C VAL A 587 -25.93 28.56 13.15
N ARG A 588 -25.55 28.61 14.41
CA ARG A 588 -26.36 28.11 15.53
C ARG A 588 -27.66 28.91 15.69
N GLU A 589 -27.65 30.25 15.49
CA GLU A 589 -28.85 31.07 15.41
C GLU A 589 -29.79 30.60 14.28
N MET A 590 -29.25 30.28 13.12
CA MET A 590 -30.02 29.72 12.00
C MET A 590 -30.68 28.38 12.36
N ILE A 591 -29.97 27.51 13.04
CA ILE A 591 -30.48 26.19 13.48
C ILE A 591 -31.59 26.31 14.50
N CYS A 592 -31.44 27.24 15.45
CA CYS A 592 -32.40 27.47 16.51
C CYS A 592 -33.59 28.36 16.11
N ALA A 593 -33.60 28.91 14.89
CA ALA A 593 -34.70 29.74 14.40
C ALA A 593 -36.04 28.99 14.36
N ARG A 594 -37.11 29.62 14.86
CA ARG A 594 -38.44 29.03 14.95
C ARG A 594 -39.29 29.36 13.73
N THR A 595 -38.97 30.46 13.04
CA THR A 595 -39.68 30.92 11.87
C THR A 595 -38.75 31.07 10.66
N VAL A 596 -39.32 31.16 9.46
CA VAL A 596 -38.58 31.41 8.23
C VAL A 596 -37.89 32.79 8.28
N GLU A 597 -38.56 33.77 8.84
CA GLU A 597 -38.05 35.14 8.97
C GLU A 597 -36.82 35.20 9.89
N GLU A 598 -36.87 34.55 11.05
CA GLU A 598 -35.73 34.42 11.97
C GLU A 598 -34.56 33.69 11.29
N ARG A 599 -34.85 32.63 10.55
CA ARG A 599 -33.81 31.88 9.82
C ARG A 599 -33.16 32.74 8.75
N LYS A 600 -33.93 33.52 8.00
CA LYS A 600 -33.40 34.45 6.99
C LYS A 600 -32.51 35.54 7.62
N VAL A 601 -32.85 36.03 8.79
CA VAL A 601 -32.01 36.98 9.52
C VAL A 601 -30.66 36.36 9.90
N ALA A 602 -30.66 35.15 10.42
CA ALA A 602 -29.44 34.42 10.77
C ALA A 602 -28.60 34.10 9.52
N LEU A 603 -29.23 33.63 8.44
CA LEU A 603 -28.57 33.32 7.16
C LEU A 603 -27.95 34.58 6.54
N ALA A 604 -28.58 35.77 6.68
CA ALA A 604 -27.99 37.02 6.22
C ALA A 604 -26.68 37.37 6.95
N LYS A 605 -26.46 36.85 8.16
CA LYS A 605 -25.18 36.97 8.88
C LYS A 605 -24.14 35.96 8.38
N VAL A 606 -24.57 34.79 7.96
CA VAL A 606 -23.69 33.70 7.46
C VAL A 606 -23.21 33.97 6.03
N GLU A 607 -24.07 34.52 5.18
CA GLU A 607 -23.79 34.73 3.75
C GLU A 607 -22.47 35.46 3.45
N PRO A 608 -22.14 36.60 4.12
CA PRO A 608 -20.87 37.30 3.86
C PRO A 608 -19.62 36.46 4.16
N PHE A 609 -19.69 35.62 5.18
CA PHE A 609 -18.58 34.70 5.50
C PHE A 609 -18.38 33.67 4.42
N GLN A 610 -19.44 32.99 3.99
CA GLN A 610 -19.38 32.02 2.89
C GLN A 610 -18.94 32.68 1.58
N GLN A 611 -19.43 33.85 1.27
CA GLN A 611 -19.02 34.61 0.09
C GLN A 611 -17.50 34.88 0.13
N SER A 612 -16.98 35.36 1.26
CA SER A 612 -15.56 35.65 1.46
C SER A 612 -14.70 34.38 1.28
N ASP A 613 -15.13 33.23 1.80
CA ASP A 613 -14.46 31.97 1.66
C ASP A 613 -14.40 31.54 0.18
N PHE A 614 -15.51 31.62 -0.55
CA PHE A 614 -15.53 31.28 -1.98
C PHE A 614 -14.71 32.26 -2.83
N GLU A 615 -14.70 33.55 -2.49
CA GLU A 615 -13.82 34.52 -3.15
C GLU A 615 -12.35 34.14 -3.02
N ALA A 616 -11.90 33.78 -1.82
CA ALA A 616 -10.53 33.33 -1.57
C ALA A 616 -10.18 32.06 -2.37
N MET A 617 -11.09 31.11 -2.42
CA MET A 617 -10.93 29.89 -3.21
C MET A 617 -10.87 30.18 -4.71
N TYR A 618 -11.78 30.99 -5.24
CA TYR A 618 -11.79 31.34 -6.66
C TYR A 618 -10.54 32.12 -7.10
N ARG A 619 -9.98 32.97 -6.25
CA ARG A 619 -8.71 33.68 -6.56
C ARG A 619 -7.54 32.68 -6.75
N ILE A 620 -7.51 31.61 -5.96
CA ILE A 620 -6.49 30.57 -6.07
C ILE A 620 -6.73 29.70 -7.30
N MET A 621 -7.96 29.29 -7.53
CA MET A 621 -8.31 28.38 -8.63
C MET A 621 -8.23 29.03 -10.01
N GLY A 622 -8.45 30.33 -10.11
CA GLY A 622 -8.43 31.02 -11.39
C GLY A 622 -9.53 30.52 -12.33
N ASP A 623 -9.12 30.01 -13.49
CA ASP A 623 -10.02 29.44 -14.52
C ASP A 623 -10.27 27.93 -14.36
N ARG A 624 -9.71 27.31 -13.32
CA ARG A 624 -9.94 25.89 -13.01
C ARG A 624 -11.34 25.70 -12.43
N PRO A 625 -12.06 24.60 -12.77
CA PRO A 625 -13.36 24.29 -12.19
C PRO A 625 -13.27 24.08 -10.67
N MET A 626 -14.29 24.53 -9.98
CA MET A 626 -14.49 24.28 -8.54
C MET A 626 -15.94 23.88 -8.29
N THR A 627 -16.13 22.63 -7.85
CA THR A 627 -17.44 22.07 -7.53
C THR A 627 -17.74 22.28 -6.05
N ILE A 628 -18.76 23.09 -5.78
CA ILE A 628 -19.18 23.46 -4.42
C ILE A 628 -20.39 22.60 -4.05
N ARG A 629 -20.22 21.76 -3.03
CA ARG A 629 -21.32 20.97 -2.46
C ARG A 629 -22.08 21.78 -1.42
N TYR A 630 -23.37 21.85 -1.57
CA TYR A 630 -24.23 22.49 -0.59
C TYR A 630 -24.29 21.71 0.71
N LEU A 631 -24.78 22.34 1.77
CA LEU A 631 -24.80 21.83 3.13
C LEU A 631 -25.31 20.38 3.16
N ASP A 632 -24.51 19.46 3.71
CA ASP A 632 -24.79 18.03 3.73
C ASP A 632 -25.12 17.46 5.12
N PRO A 633 -24.32 17.69 6.19
CA PRO A 633 -24.57 17.03 7.46
C PRO A 633 -25.85 17.50 8.17
N PRO A 634 -26.40 16.66 9.07
CA PRO A 634 -27.53 17.04 9.90
C PRO A 634 -27.20 18.25 10.79
N LEU A 635 -28.19 19.07 11.05
CA LEU A 635 -28.00 20.31 11.79
C LEU A 635 -27.51 20.13 13.23
N HIS A 636 -27.83 19.01 13.88
CA HIS A 636 -27.39 18.74 15.25
C HIS A 636 -25.85 18.65 15.38
N GLU A 637 -25.12 18.35 14.32
CA GLU A 637 -23.64 18.31 14.35
C GLU A 637 -22.98 19.65 14.67
N PHE A 638 -23.71 20.76 14.45
CA PHE A 638 -23.21 22.11 14.77
C PHE A 638 -23.55 22.55 16.21
N LEU A 639 -24.27 21.71 16.95
CA LEU A 639 -24.72 22.04 18.32
C LEU A 639 -23.91 21.21 19.34
N PRO A 640 -23.62 21.80 20.52
CA PRO A 640 -22.94 21.09 21.58
C PRO A 640 -23.82 20.00 22.18
N THR A 641 -23.17 18.96 22.70
CA THR A 641 -23.82 17.81 23.34
C THR A 641 -23.65 17.79 24.87
N GLN A 642 -22.61 18.47 25.37
CA GLN A 642 -22.30 18.51 26.78
C GLN A 642 -23.14 19.58 27.48
N LYS A 643 -23.61 19.28 28.70
CA LYS A 643 -24.51 20.17 29.44
C LYS A 643 -23.89 21.54 29.72
N ALA A 644 -22.60 21.59 30.08
CA ALA A 644 -21.92 22.86 30.33
C ALA A 644 -21.86 23.77 29.09
N ASP A 645 -21.58 23.18 27.95
CA ASP A 645 -21.46 23.88 26.67
C ASP A 645 -22.84 24.35 26.18
N ILE A 646 -23.91 23.59 26.48
CA ILE A 646 -25.29 23.98 26.18
C ILE A 646 -25.70 25.16 27.05
N GLU A 647 -25.35 25.20 28.34
CA GLU A 647 -25.60 26.28 29.25
C GLU A 647 -24.88 27.55 28.79
N GLU A 648 -23.62 27.47 28.39
CA GLU A 648 -22.83 28.61 27.88
C GLU A 648 -23.43 29.13 26.57
N LEU A 649 -23.71 28.26 25.60
CA LEU A 649 -24.31 28.65 24.33
C LEU A 649 -25.71 29.26 24.48
N ALA A 650 -26.53 28.73 25.39
CA ALA A 650 -27.85 29.29 25.69
C ALA A 650 -27.73 30.71 26.19
N GLN A 651 -26.79 30.99 27.08
CA GLN A 651 -26.53 32.33 27.59
C GLN A 651 -26.09 33.28 26.47
N GLU A 652 -25.18 32.84 25.59
CA GLU A 652 -24.75 33.65 24.44
C GLU A 652 -25.87 33.98 23.45
N MET A 653 -26.81 33.03 23.27
CA MET A 653 -27.93 33.17 22.35
C MET A 653 -29.15 33.89 22.97
N GLY A 654 -29.12 34.19 24.27
CA GLY A 654 -30.24 34.80 24.96
C GLY A 654 -31.45 33.86 25.15
N MET A 655 -31.19 32.55 25.20
CA MET A 655 -32.15 31.48 25.45
C MET A 655 -31.95 30.89 26.84
N THR A 656 -32.94 30.17 27.34
CA THR A 656 -32.73 29.34 28.52
C THR A 656 -32.00 28.03 28.13
N ALA A 657 -31.22 27.47 29.06
CA ALA A 657 -30.56 26.18 28.83
C ALA A 657 -31.55 25.06 28.52
N GLU A 658 -32.76 25.11 29.10
CA GLU A 658 -33.83 24.15 28.84
C GLU A 658 -34.37 24.29 27.41
N GLU A 659 -34.61 25.52 26.92
CA GLU A 659 -35.02 25.75 25.53
C GLU A 659 -33.99 25.23 24.52
N LEU A 660 -32.70 25.48 24.75
CA LEU A 660 -31.65 24.99 23.87
C LEU A 660 -31.52 23.48 23.95
N GLN A 661 -31.62 22.90 25.13
CA GLN A 661 -31.60 21.42 25.31
C GLN A 661 -32.76 20.76 24.55
N ASP A 662 -33.96 21.35 24.55
CA ASP A 662 -35.10 20.85 23.78
C ASP A 662 -34.84 20.88 22.28
N VAL A 663 -34.16 21.90 21.76
CA VAL A 663 -33.77 21.99 20.36
C VAL A 663 -32.75 20.90 20.04
N VAL A 664 -31.72 20.73 20.87
CA VAL A 664 -30.70 19.68 20.70
C VAL A 664 -31.33 18.30 20.66
N VAL A 665 -32.22 18.01 21.62
CA VAL A 665 -32.95 16.73 21.69
C VAL A 665 -33.84 16.51 20.46
N SER A 666 -34.56 17.55 20.03
CA SER A 666 -35.47 17.48 18.87
C SER A 666 -34.75 17.19 17.55
N LEU A 667 -33.49 17.64 17.43
CA LEU A 667 -32.67 17.48 16.23
C LEU A 667 -31.80 16.20 16.27
N HIS A 668 -31.69 15.57 17.44
CA HIS A 668 -30.92 14.34 17.57
C HIS A 668 -31.57 13.20 16.78
N GLU A 669 -30.77 12.52 15.98
CA GLU A 669 -31.20 11.43 15.13
C GLU A 669 -30.54 10.10 15.57
N PHE A 670 -31.30 8.99 15.54
CA PHE A 670 -30.78 7.65 15.84
C PHE A 670 -29.80 7.15 14.77
N ASN A 671 -30.04 7.56 13.53
CA ASN A 671 -29.16 7.25 12.39
C ASN A 671 -28.96 8.50 11.53
N PRO A 672 -27.99 9.36 11.89
CA PRO A 672 -27.75 10.62 11.18
C PRO A 672 -27.47 10.47 9.69
N MET A 673 -26.83 9.36 9.29
CA MET A 673 -26.51 9.10 7.87
C MET A 673 -27.75 8.96 6.99
N MET A 674 -28.85 8.42 7.53
CA MET A 674 -30.12 8.20 6.82
C MET A 674 -31.17 9.23 7.21
N GLY A 675 -30.79 10.29 7.93
CA GLY A 675 -31.67 11.25 8.53
C GLY A 675 -31.94 12.50 7.72
N HIS A 676 -32.20 13.60 8.44
CA HIS A 676 -32.53 14.93 7.91
C HIS A 676 -31.23 15.69 7.53
N ARG A 677 -30.70 15.39 6.39
CA ARG A 677 -29.45 15.95 5.87
C ARG A 677 -29.50 16.18 4.34
N GLY A 678 -28.50 16.85 3.80
CA GLY A 678 -28.31 17.05 2.36
C GLY A 678 -29.48 17.76 1.68
N CYS A 679 -29.93 17.25 0.54
CA CYS A 679 -31.07 17.85 -0.19
C CYS A 679 -32.37 17.88 0.63
N ARG A 680 -32.51 16.98 1.62
CA ARG A 680 -33.68 16.96 2.51
C ARG A 680 -33.76 18.23 3.37
N LEU A 681 -32.59 18.76 3.81
CA LEU A 681 -32.53 20.07 4.47
C LEU A 681 -32.92 21.19 3.51
N ALA A 682 -32.43 21.15 2.27
CA ALA A 682 -32.76 22.15 1.26
C ALA A 682 -34.24 22.15 0.86
N VAL A 683 -34.92 21.00 0.93
CA VAL A 683 -36.36 20.90 0.72
C VAL A 683 -37.13 21.46 1.91
N THR A 684 -36.73 21.15 3.13
CA THR A 684 -37.39 21.60 4.35
C THR A 684 -37.12 23.10 4.64
N TYR A 685 -35.89 23.53 4.37
CA TYR A 685 -35.38 24.88 4.62
C TYR A 685 -34.79 25.48 3.33
N PRO A 686 -35.63 25.82 2.33
CA PRO A 686 -35.14 26.25 0.99
C PRO A 686 -34.31 27.52 1.04
N GLU A 687 -34.48 28.38 2.06
CA GLU A 687 -33.71 29.58 2.27
C GLU A 687 -32.20 29.33 2.48
N ILE A 688 -31.81 28.11 2.93
CA ILE A 688 -30.40 27.74 3.05
C ILE A 688 -29.77 27.62 1.67
N ALA A 689 -30.44 26.93 0.74
CA ALA A 689 -29.99 26.83 -0.64
C ALA A 689 -29.94 28.17 -1.36
N GLU A 690 -30.90 29.05 -1.09
CA GLU A 690 -30.92 30.42 -1.61
C GLU A 690 -29.71 31.23 -1.12
N MET A 691 -29.41 31.17 0.18
CA MET A 691 -28.24 31.82 0.77
C MET A 691 -26.93 31.33 0.17
N GLN A 692 -26.76 30.02 0.07
CA GLN A 692 -25.54 29.43 -0.50
C GLN A 692 -25.36 29.81 -1.96
N THR A 693 -26.44 29.84 -2.74
CA THR A 693 -26.40 30.30 -4.13
C THR A 693 -26.01 31.78 -4.22
N ASN A 694 -26.54 32.61 -3.37
CA ASN A 694 -26.16 34.04 -3.28
C ASN A 694 -24.64 34.16 -3.03
N ALA A 695 -24.11 33.42 -2.05
CA ALA A 695 -22.70 33.47 -1.69
C ALA A 695 -21.79 33.02 -2.86
N VAL A 696 -22.13 31.91 -3.51
CA VAL A 696 -21.35 31.35 -4.66
C VAL A 696 -21.35 32.33 -5.83
N ILE A 697 -22.50 32.78 -6.26
CA ILE A 697 -22.62 33.64 -7.45
C ILE A 697 -22.04 35.03 -7.20
N LYS A 698 -22.29 35.63 -6.05
CA LYS A 698 -21.70 36.94 -5.69
C LYS A 698 -20.16 36.86 -5.63
N ALA A 699 -19.62 35.78 -5.05
CA ALA A 699 -18.17 35.55 -5.02
C ALA A 699 -17.59 35.38 -6.44
N ALA A 700 -18.22 34.57 -7.27
CA ALA A 700 -17.81 34.38 -8.65
C ALA A 700 -17.87 35.68 -9.47
N LEU A 701 -18.93 36.47 -9.34
CA LEU A 701 -19.06 37.74 -10.01
C LEU A 701 -17.98 38.75 -9.58
N LYS A 702 -17.71 38.85 -8.30
CA LYS A 702 -16.68 39.73 -7.75
C LYS A 702 -15.28 39.36 -8.23
N VAL A 703 -14.89 38.11 -8.11
CA VAL A 703 -13.56 37.64 -8.55
C VAL A 703 -13.42 37.72 -10.07
N SER A 704 -14.48 37.46 -10.82
CA SER A 704 -14.48 37.65 -12.28
C SER A 704 -14.21 39.10 -12.68
N ALA A 705 -14.84 40.07 -11.96
CA ALA A 705 -14.59 41.49 -12.18
C ALA A 705 -13.18 41.92 -11.79
N GLU A 706 -12.63 41.39 -10.70
CA GLU A 706 -11.25 41.65 -10.25
C GLU A 706 -10.20 41.13 -11.23
N THR A 707 -10.39 39.92 -11.76
CA THR A 707 -9.39 39.24 -12.60
C THR A 707 -9.55 39.45 -14.09
N GLY A 708 -10.71 39.94 -14.52
CA GLY A 708 -11.07 40.07 -15.93
C GLY A 708 -11.37 38.74 -16.64
N LYS A 709 -11.41 37.64 -15.89
CA LYS A 709 -11.76 36.32 -16.40
C LYS A 709 -13.08 35.85 -15.79
N MET A 710 -14.03 35.41 -16.65
CA MET A 710 -15.31 34.92 -16.20
C MET A 710 -15.18 33.52 -15.59
N ILE A 711 -15.58 33.39 -14.31
CA ILE A 711 -15.65 32.14 -13.59
C ILE A 711 -16.94 31.40 -13.96
N THR A 712 -16.88 30.08 -14.09
CA THR A 712 -18.03 29.19 -14.25
C THR A 712 -18.24 28.39 -12.97
N PRO A 713 -19.21 28.76 -12.11
CA PRO A 713 -19.50 28.02 -10.88
C PRO A 713 -20.07 26.62 -11.18
N TYR A 714 -19.65 25.63 -10.39
CA TYR A 714 -20.22 24.29 -10.33
C TYR A 714 -20.88 24.09 -8.97
N ILE A 715 -22.18 23.83 -8.97
CA ILE A 715 -23.00 23.67 -7.77
C ILE A 715 -23.50 22.25 -7.69
N MET A 716 -23.20 21.56 -6.60
CA MET A 716 -23.54 20.15 -6.39
C MET A 716 -24.52 19.98 -5.24
N ILE A 717 -25.64 19.31 -5.51
CA ILE A 717 -26.69 19.01 -4.53
C ILE A 717 -26.44 17.59 -3.99
N PRO A 718 -26.21 17.44 -2.68
CA PRO A 718 -25.93 16.14 -2.07
C PRO A 718 -27.18 15.32 -1.80
N LEU A 719 -27.01 14.01 -1.62
CA LEU A 719 -27.99 13.06 -1.08
C LEU A 719 -29.30 12.92 -1.88
N VAL A 720 -29.26 13.21 -3.17
CA VAL A 720 -30.42 13.08 -4.05
C VAL A 720 -30.75 11.60 -4.30
N GLY A 721 -31.99 11.21 -4.05
CA GLY A 721 -32.51 9.86 -4.33
C GLY A 721 -33.68 9.86 -5.33
N GLU A 722 -34.25 11.02 -5.61
CA GLU A 722 -35.41 11.20 -6.51
C GLU A 722 -35.21 12.43 -7.41
N ARG A 723 -35.55 12.32 -8.66
CA ARG A 723 -35.51 13.47 -9.62
C ARG A 723 -36.14 14.73 -9.10
N LYS A 724 -37.30 14.60 -8.45
CA LYS A 724 -38.08 15.75 -7.95
C LYS A 724 -37.37 16.49 -6.82
N GLU A 725 -36.57 15.81 -6.01
CA GLU A 725 -35.71 16.45 -5.00
C GLU A 725 -34.69 17.37 -5.68
N LEU A 726 -33.98 16.86 -6.68
CA LEU A 726 -33.02 17.67 -7.43
C LEU A 726 -33.68 18.83 -8.14
N LYS A 727 -34.82 18.58 -8.81
CA LYS A 727 -35.55 19.63 -9.49
C LYS A 727 -35.99 20.74 -8.55
N PHE A 728 -36.50 20.39 -7.38
CA PHE A 728 -36.95 21.39 -6.37
C PHE A 728 -35.78 22.30 -5.95
N VAL A 729 -34.64 21.75 -5.60
CA VAL A 729 -33.45 22.52 -5.18
C VAL A 729 -32.83 23.26 -6.36
N ARG A 730 -32.72 22.60 -7.54
CA ARG A 730 -32.23 23.24 -8.76
C ARG A 730 -33.04 24.47 -9.15
N ASP A 731 -34.37 24.41 -9.05
CA ASP A 731 -35.25 25.56 -9.37
C ASP A 731 -34.95 26.78 -8.46
N ILE A 732 -34.59 26.54 -7.19
CA ILE A 732 -34.15 27.58 -6.28
C ILE A 732 -32.80 28.17 -6.73
N VAL A 733 -31.86 27.33 -7.00
CA VAL A 733 -30.51 27.71 -7.47
C VAL A 733 -30.57 28.50 -8.75
N VAL A 734 -31.30 28.04 -9.76
CA VAL A 734 -31.42 28.70 -11.05
C VAL A 734 -32.09 30.04 -10.93
N ARG A 735 -33.19 30.13 -10.21
CA ARG A 735 -33.91 31.39 -9.98
C ARG A 735 -33.00 32.43 -9.30
N THR A 736 -32.27 32.04 -8.28
CA THR A 736 -31.39 32.91 -7.53
C THR A 736 -30.18 33.34 -8.35
N ALA A 737 -29.51 32.38 -9.01
CA ALA A 737 -28.34 32.64 -9.83
C ALA A 737 -28.66 33.53 -11.03
N ASP A 738 -29.74 33.23 -11.79
CA ASP A 738 -30.16 34.03 -12.95
C ASP A 738 -30.49 35.47 -12.60
N ALA A 739 -31.18 35.71 -11.45
CA ALA A 739 -31.46 37.04 -10.98
C ALA A 739 -30.19 37.85 -10.69
N LEU A 740 -29.23 37.28 -10.00
CA LEU A 740 -27.95 37.94 -9.67
C LEU A 740 -27.09 38.19 -10.92
N ILE A 741 -27.02 37.27 -11.84
CA ILE A 741 -26.24 37.38 -13.08
C ILE A 741 -26.85 38.48 -13.96
N LYS A 742 -28.20 38.53 -14.06
CA LYS A 742 -28.91 39.56 -14.79
C LYS A 742 -28.69 40.94 -14.20
N GLU A 743 -28.78 41.06 -12.87
CA GLU A 743 -28.51 42.31 -12.16
C GLU A 743 -27.09 42.84 -12.40
N ALA A 744 -26.11 41.92 -12.43
CA ALA A 744 -24.70 42.23 -12.73
C ALA A 744 -24.46 42.61 -14.20
N GLY A 745 -25.38 42.31 -15.09
CA GLY A 745 -25.27 42.65 -16.52
C GLY A 745 -24.16 41.90 -17.27
N VAL A 746 -23.79 40.68 -16.84
CA VAL A 746 -22.74 39.87 -17.41
C VAL A 746 -23.29 38.56 -17.98
N ASP A 747 -22.50 37.89 -18.81
CA ASP A 747 -22.84 36.56 -19.34
C ASP A 747 -22.02 35.49 -18.58
N MET A 748 -22.46 35.13 -17.37
CA MET A 748 -21.87 34.10 -16.57
C MET A 748 -22.65 32.81 -16.77
N LYS A 749 -21.91 31.72 -17.10
CA LYS A 749 -22.43 30.35 -17.12
C LYS A 749 -22.18 29.68 -15.78
N TYR A 750 -23.04 28.78 -15.40
CA TYR A 750 -22.90 27.92 -14.22
C TYR A 750 -23.49 26.55 -14.46
N HIS A 751 -23.08 25.56 -13.71
CA HIS A 751 -23.58 24.20 -13.79
C HIS A 751 -24.19 23.75 -12.47
N VAL A 752 -25.31 23.03 -12.54
CA VAL A 752 -25.97 22.41 -11.39
C VAL A 752 -26.02 20.93 -11.61
N GLY A 753 -25.36 20.19 -10.72
CA GLY A 753 -25.34 18.73 -10.75
C GLY A 753 -25.62 18.14 -9.38
N THR A 754 -25.42 16.85 -9.28
CA THR A 754 -25.70 16.11 -8.05
C THR A 754 -24.60 15.11 -7.71
N MET A 755 -24.49 14.81 -6.42
CA MET A 755 -23.74 13.67 -5.93
C MET A 755 -24.60 12.41 -6.08
N ILE A 756 -24.06 11.39 -6.75
CA ILE A 756 -24.66 10.04 -6.80
C ILE A 756 -24.05 9.24 -5.66
N GLU A 757 -24.76 9.09 -4.59
CA GLU A 757 -24.30 8.44 -3.36
C GLU A 757 -25.36 7.55 -2.69
N ILE A 758 -26.57 7.54 -3.23
CA ILE A 758 -27.66 6.66 -2.82
C ILE A 758 -27.86 5.60 -3.90
N PRO A 759 -27.95 4.30 -3.56
CA PRO A 759 -28.18 3.24 -4.55
C PRO A 759 -29.38 3.49 -5.46
N ARG A 760 -30.50 4.03 -4.91
CA ARG A 760 -31.67 4.38 -5.71
C ARG A 760 -31.34 5.42 -6.78
N ALA A 761 -30.50 6.40 -6.49
CA ALA A 761 -30.08 7.41 -7.47
C ALA A 761 -29.31 6.79 -8.63
N ALA A 762 -28.45 5.81 -8.38
CA ALA A 762 -27.75 5.06 -9.42
C ALA A 762 -28.70 4.26 -10.30
N LEU A 763 -29.72 3.63 -9.70
CA LEU A 763 -30.73 2.84 -10.41
C LEU A 763 -31.67 3.70 -11.27
N THR A 764 -31.86 4.96 -10.91
CA THR A 764 -32.75 5.93 -11.60
C THR A 764 -31.98 7.10 -12.23
N ALA A 765 -30.72 6.87 -12.56
CA ALA A 765 -29.83 7.92 -13.05
C ALA A 765 -30.29 8.55 -14.38
N ASP A 766 -30.99 7.82 -15.21
CA ASP A 766 -31.64 8.33 -16.42
C ASP A 766 -32.69 9.43 -16.12
N GLU A 767 -33.48 9.25 -15.10
CA GLU A 767 -34.44 10.28 -14.64
C GLU A 767 -33.76 11.48 -14.00
N ILE A 768 -32.76 11.23 -13.13
CA ILE A 768 -32.04 12.31 -12.44
C ILE A 768 -31.21 13.15 -13.42
N ALA A 769 -30.66 12.54 -14.47
CA ALA A 769 -29.90 13.25 -15.50
C ALA A 769 -30.71 14.27 -16.31
N LYS A 770 -32.05 14.24 -16.27
CA LYS A 770 -32.91 15.27 -16.86
C LYS A 770 -32.75 16.64 -16.15
N GLU A 771 -32.29 16.63 -14.90
CA GLU A 771 -32.13 17.81 -14.05
C GLU A 771 -30.66 18.09 -13.67
N ALA A 772 -29.70 17.34 -14.21
CA ALA A 772 -28.28 17.46 -13.82
C ALA A 772 -27.40 17.79 -15.02
N ASP A 773 -26.46 18.69 -14.84
CA ASP A 773 -25.40 18.99 -15.80
C ASP A 773 -24.18 18.08 -15.58
N PHE A 774 -24.02 17.53 -14.38
CA PHE A 774 -22.97 16.59 -14.02
C PHE A 774 -23.38 15.64 -12.89
N PHE A 775 -22.71 14.48 -12.81
CA PHE A 775 -22.72 13.57 -11.68
C PHE A 775 -21.35 13.49 -11.05
N SER A 776 -21.30 13.51 -9.71
CA SER A 776 -20.12 13.17 -8.93
C SER A 776 -20.46 12.00 -8.01
N PHE A 777 -19.73 10.89 -8.12
CA PHE A 777 -19.97 9.72 -7.28
C PHE A 777 -19.39 9.91 -5.88
N GLY A 778 -20.24 9.98 -4.87
CA GLY A 778 -19.90 10.00 -3.45
C GLY A 778 -19.77 8.57 -2.93
N THR A 779 -18.65 7.94 -3.23
CA THR A 779 -18.46 6.49 -3.01
C THR A 779 -18.37 6.09 -1.55
N ASN A 780 -18.12 7.01 -0.63
CA ASN A 780 -18.18 6.71 0.81
C ASN A 780 -19.61 6.32 1.23
N ASP A 781 -20.58 7.19 0.98
CA ASP A 781 -22.00 6.93 1.28
C ASP A 781 -22.57 5.81 0.40
N LEU A 782 -22.22 5.78 -0.88
CA LEU A 782 -22.68 4.74 -1.79
C LEU A 782 -22.21 3.35 -1.32
N THR A 783 -20.99 3.23 -0.83
CA THR A 783 -20.46 1.99 -0.25
C THR A 783 -21.21 1.60 1.02
N GLN A 784 -21.38 2.55 1.96
CA GLN A 784 -22.09 2.30 3.21
C GLN A 784 -23.52 1.79 2.96
N MET A 785 -24.25 2.44 2.07
CA MET A 785 -25.65 2.08 1.77
C MET A 785 -25.76 0.79 0.96
N THR A 786 -24.79 0.47 0.12
CA THR A 786 -24.77 -0.77 -0.67
C THR A 786 -24.44 -1.98 0.19
N PHE A 787 -23.44 -1.85 1.09
CA PHE A 787 -23.10 -2.91 2.05
C PHE A 787 -24.06 -2.99 3.24
N GLY A 788 -24.77 -1.90 3.56
CA GLY A 788 -25.70 -1.85 4.68
C GLY A 788 -25.04 -1.74 6.05
N PHE A 789 -23.82 -1.16 6.13
CA PHE A 789 -23.16 -0.87 7.40
C PHE A 789 -22.43 0.49 7.38
N SER A 790 -22.30 1.08 8.57
CA SER A 790 -21.61 2.35 8.76
C SER A 790 -20.10 2.17 8.74
N ARG A 791 -19.39 3.08 8.08
CA ARG A 791 -17.92 3.15 8.11
C ARG A 791 -17.37 3.25 9.53
N ASP A 792 -18.01 4.06 10.36
CA ASP A 792 -17.57 4.34 11.73
C ASP A 792 -17.76 3.13 12.66
N ASP A 793 -18.77 2.30 12.41
CA ASP A 793 -19.05 1.09 13.20
C ASP A 793 -18.39 -0.17 12.65
N ALA A 794 -17.96 -0.17 11.40
CA ALA A 794 -17.46 -1.36 10.70
C ALA A 794 -16.18 -1.95 11.32
N ALA A 795 -15.35 -1.12 11.95
CA ALA A 795 -14.13 -1.57 12.63
C ALA A 795 -14.40 -2.66 13.71
N LYS A 796 -15.62 -2.71 14.27
CA LYS A 796 -15.99 -3.69 15.29
C LYS A 796 -16.04 -5.13 14.76
N PHE A 797 -16.23 -5.33 13.47
CA PHE A 797 -16.38 -6.67 12.87
C PHE A 797 -15.50 -6.92 11.63
N LEU A 798 -15.06 -5.90 10.93
CA LEU A 798 -14.25 -6.06 9.71
C LEU A 798 -12.96 -6.86 9.93
N GLY A 799 -12.34 -6.73 11.11
CA GLY A 799 -11.18 -7.54 11.49
C GLY A 799 -11.45 -9.04 11.33
N SER A 800 -12.58 -9.51 11.90
CA SER A 800 -12.99 -10.92 11.77
C SER A 800 -13.30 -11.33 10.32
N TYR A 801 -13.82 -10.42 9.51
CA TYR A 801 -14.10 -10.67 8.08
C TYR A 801 -12.81 -10.88 7.29
N TYR A 802 -11.75 -10.14 7.61
CA TYR A 802 -10.42 -10.36 7.00
C TYR A 802 -9.80 -11.67 7.47
N ASP A 803 -9.87 -11.96 8.77
CA ASP A 803 -9.29 -13.18 9.35
C ASP A 803 -9.96 -14.45 8.80
N THR A 804 -11.27 -14.40 8.58
CA THR A 804 -12.06 -15.50 8.00
C THR A 804 -12.10 -15.49 6.48
N LYS A 805 -11.40 -14.55 5.83
CA LYS A 805 -11.29 -14.41 4.36
C LYS A 805 -12.64 -14.16 3.67
N ILE A 806 -13.59 -13.51 4.35
CA ILE A 806 -14.87 -13.07 3.76
C ILE A 806 -14.61 -11.84 2.88
N TYR A 807 -13.82 -10.89 3.36
CA TYR A 807 -13.31 -9.76 2.58
C TYR A 807 -11.80 -9.86 2.43
N GLU A 808 -11.29 -9.55 1.24
CA GLU A 808 -9.85 -9.49 0.96
C GLU A 808 -9.25 -8.12 1.32
N SER A 809 -10.05 -7.06 1.18
CA SER A 809 -9.65 -5.68 1.45
C SER A 809 -10.79 -4.84 2.02
N ASP A 810 -10.46 -3.68 2.58
CA ASP A 810 -11.42 -2.73 3.09
C ASP A 810 -12.19 -2.05 1.93
N PRO A 811 -13.52 -2.20 1.85
CA PRO A 811 -14.33 -1.60 0.78
C PRO A 811 -14.36 -0.07 0.81
N PHE A 812 -13.91 0.56 1.90
CA PHE A 812 -13.74 2.02 1.98
C PHE A 812 -12.39 2.51 1.49
N GLN A 813 -11.38 1.64 1.41
CA GLN A 813 -10.07 1.94 0.83
C GLN A 813 -10.02 1.63 -0.67
N HIS A 814 -10.56 0.50 -1.06
CA HIS A 814 -10.61 0.03 -2.45
C HIS A 814 -12.06 -0.15 -2.86
N LEU A 815 -12.41 0.42 -4.02
CA LEU A 815 -13.78 0.34 -4.53
C LEU A 815 -14.21 -1.11 -4.76
N ASP A 816 -15.34 -1.49 -4.16
CA ASP A 816 -16.01 -2.76 -4.46
C ASP A 816 -16.55 -2.76 -5.90
N ILE A 817 -15.80 -3.32 -6.81
CA ILE A 817 -16.16 -3.38 -8.23
C ILE A 817 -17.39 -4.25 -8.48
N ASN A 818 -17.59 -5.27 -7.66
CA ASN A 818 -18.65 -6.28 -7.87
C ASN A 818 -20.06 -5.83 -7.44
N GLY A 819 -20.15 -4.91 -6.50
CA GLY A 819 -21.40 -4.32 -5.99
C GLY A 819 -21.50 -2.84 -6.32
N VAL A 820 -20.74 -2.01 -5.59
CA VAL A 820 -20.73 -0.55 -5.77
C VAL A 820 -20.32 -0.15 -7.19
N GLY A 821 -19.32 -0.80 -7.75
CA GLY A 821 -18.84 -0.54 -9.11
C GLY A 821 -19.91 -0.78 -10.18
N LYS A 822 -20.76 -1.79 -10.00
CA LYS A 822 -21.91 -2.01 -10.90
C LYS A 822 -22.90 -0.86 -10.85
N LEU A 823 -23.15 -0.30 -9.68
CA LEU A 823 -24.03 0.88 -9.54
C LEU A 823 -23.42 2.11 -10.24
N VAL A 824 -22.11 2.32 -10.08
CA VAL A 824 -21.39 3.40 -10.77
C VAL A 824 -21.48 3.22 -12.29
N GLU A 825 -21.19 2.05 -12.81
CA GLU A 825 -21.25 1.75 -14.23
C GLU A 825 -22.68 1.94 -14.79
N MET A 826 -23.67 1.47 -14.06
CA MET A 826 -25.10 1.64 -14.42
C MET A 826 -25.47 3.11 -14.49
N ALA A 827 -25.10 3.90 -13.46
CA ALA A 827 -25.41 5.33 -13.43
C ALA A 827 -24.71 6.11 -14.55
N CYS A 828 -23.48 5.75 -14.93
CA CYS A 828 -22.79 6.34 -16.07
C CYS A 828 -23.55 6.07 -17.39
N LYS A 829 -23.95 4.84 -17.63
CA LYS A 829 -24.69 4.45 -18.85
C LYS A 829 -26.05 5.13 -18.92
N LEU A 830 -26.85 5.02 -17.86
CA LEU A 830 -28.19 5.61 -17.78
C LEU A 830 -28.15 7.13 -17.88
N GLY A 831 -27.22 7.76 -17.19
CA GLY A 831 -27.07 9.21 -17.20
C GLY A 831 -26.78 9.75 -18.60
N ARG A 832 -25.81 9.15 -19.30
CA ARG A 832 -25.43 9.56 -20.66
C ARG A 832 -26.44 9.17 -21.73
N GLN A 833 -27.29 8.20 -21.50
CA GLN A 833 -28.44 7.93 -22.37
C GLN A 833 -29.42 9.11 -22.41
N THR A 834 -29.65 9.76 -21.28
CA THR A 834 -30.51 10.94 -21.15
C THR A 834 -29.80 12.21 -21.54
N ASN A 835 -28.60 12.42 -21.08
CA ASN A 835 -27.77 13.59 -21.35
C ASN A 835 -26.38 13.16 -21.85
N PRO A 836 -26.16 13.12 -23.19
CA PRO A 836 -24.86 12.73 -23.75
C PRO A 836 -23.68 13.59 -23.31
N GLU A 837 -23.93 14.85 -22.95
CA GLU A 837 -22.93 15.81 -22.49
C GLU A 837 -22.70 15.79 -20.96
N LEU A 838 -23.31 14.83 -20.27
CA LEU A 838 -23.21 14.70 -18.82
C LEU A 838 -21.77 14.46 -18.40
N GLU A 839 -21.23 15.38 -17.60
CA GLU A 839 -19.91 15.23 -17.01
C GLU A 839 -19.97 14.25 -15.83
N LEU A 840 -19.01 13.36 -15.73
CA LEU A 840 -18.98 12.27 -14.75
C LEU A 840 -17.66 12.31 -13.98
N GLY A 841 -17.75 12.37 -12.67
CA GLY A 841 -16.57 12.34 -11.79
C GLY A 841 -16.81 11.54 -10.51
N ILE A 842 -15.76 11.37 -9.73
CA ILE A 842 -15.77 10.72 -8.43
C ILE A 842 -15.07 11.61 -7.41
N CYS A 843 -15.62 11.73 -6.22
CA CYS A 843 -15.06 12.56 -5.15
C CYS A 843 -14.95 11.85 -3.79
N GLY A 844 -15.31 10.57 -3.69
CA GLY A 844 -15.09 9.76 -2.49
C GLY A 844 -13.60 9.44 -2.28
N GLU A 845 -13.28 8.82 -1.16
CA GLU A 845 -11.90 8.41 -0.80
C GLU A 845 -11.23 7.55 -1.89
N HIS A 846 -12.03 6.82 -2.66
CA HIS A 846 -11.57 5.98 -3.77
C HIS A 846 -10.94 6.77 -4.93
N GLY A 847 -11.21 8.06 -5.05
CA GLY A 847 -10.63 8.91 -6.11
C GLY A 847 -9.11 9.03 -6.09
N GLY A 848 -8.47 8.73 -4.97
CA GLY A 848 -7.02 8.67 -4.82
C GLY A 848 -6.42 7.26 -4.75
N ASP A 849 -7.24 6.22 -4.84
CA ASP A 849 -6.78 4.84 -4.83
C ASP A 849 -6.46 4.34 -6.25
N PRO A 850 -5.24 3.86 -6.54
CA PRO A 850 -4.84 3.46 -7.88
C PRO A 850 -5.76 2.44 -8.56
N SER A 851 -6.22 1.41 -7.84
CA SER A 851 -7.11 0.39 -8.38
C SER A 851 -8.49 0.96 -8.74
N SER A 852 -9.00 1.85 -7.91
CA SER A 852 -10.26 2.55 -8.14
C SER A 852 -10.17 3.55 -9.31
N VAL A 853 -9.03 4.25 -9.45
CA VAL A 853 -8.75 5.14 -10.59
C VAL A 853 -8.74 4.35 -11.90
N GLU A 854 -8.15 3.15 -11.93
CA GLU A 854 -8.20 2.27 -13.09
C GLU A 854 -9.64 1.90 -13.46
N PHE A 855 -10.47 1.56 -12.49
CA PHE A 855 -11.90 1.33 -12.69
C PHE A 855 -12.62 2.57 -13.27
N CYS A 856 -12.36 3.75 -12.71
CA CYS A 856 -12.93 5.01 -13.21
C CYS A 856 -12.56 5.28 -14.67
N HIS A 857 -11.32 4.97 -15.05
CA HIS A 857 -10.89 5.05 -16.44
C HIS A 857 -11.71 4.09 -17.34
N LYS A 858 -11.87 2.85 -16.91
CA LYS A 858 -12.59 1.80 -17.68
C LYS A 858 -14.07 2.12 -17.89
N VAL A 859 -14.75 2.64 -16.87
CA VAL A 859 -16.18 2.98 -16.98
C VAL A 859 -16.44 4.33 -17.64
N GLY A 860 -15.38 5.08 -17.99
CA GLY A 860 -15.48 6.29 -18.79
C GLY A 860 -15.80 7.55 -18.00
N LEU A 861 -15.39 7.65 -16.73
CA LEU A 861 -15.45 8.93 -16.00
C LEU A 861 -14.57 9.98 -16.69
N ASP A 862 -14.90 11.25 -16.48
CA ASP A 862 -14.15 12.40 -17.03
C ASP A 862 -13.04 12.83 -16.07
N TYR A 863 -13.29 12.76 -14.75
CA TYR A 863 -12.29 13.12 -13.73
C TYR A 863 -12.39 12.23 -12.48
N VAL A 864 -11.29 12.22 -11.72
CA VAL A 864 -11.24 11.74 -10.34
C VAL A 864 -10.86 12.90 -9.43
N SER A 865 -11.38 12.93 -8.20
CA SER A 865 -11.05 13.95 -7.20
C SER A 865 -10.65 13.29 -5.89
N CYS A 866 -9.56 13.77 -5.29
CA CYS A 866 -8.96 13.18 -4.11
C CYS A 866 -8.34 14.25 -3.20
N SER A 867 -7.86 13.87 -2.02
CA SER A 867 -7.12 14.80 -1.16
C SER A 867 -5.88 15.35 -1.88
N PRO A 868 -5.43 16.59 -1.58
CA PRO A 868 -4.35 17.24 -2.32
C PRO A 868 -3.07 16.41 -2.45
N PHE A 869 -2.62 15.74 -1.38
CA PHE A 869 -1.42 14.90 -1.40
C PHE A 869 -1.54 13.65 -2.26
N ARG A 870 -2.76 13.21 -2.55
CA ARG A 870 -3.00 12.06 -3.45
C ARG A 870 -3.07 12.44 -4.92
N VAL A 871 -3.08 13.71 -5.26
CA VAL A 871 -3.15 14.19 -6.64
C VAL A 871 -2.04 13.60 -7.53
N PRO A 872 -0.75 13.59 -7.13
CA PRO A 872 0.29 12.96 -7.94
C PRO A 872 0.09 11.45 -8.12
N ILE A 873 -0.38 10.76 -7.09
CA ILE A 873 -0.69 9.32 -7.12
C ILE A 873 -1.81 9.06 -8.14
N ALA A 874 -2.88 9.83 -8.09
CA ALA A 874 -4.00 9.71 -9.03
C ALA A 874 -3.59 10.05 -10.47
N ARG A 875 -2.76 11.06 -10.68
CA ARG A 875 -2.21 11.41 -12.00
C ARG A 875 -1.42 10.24 -12.61
N LEU A 876 -0.55 9.64 -11.83
CA LEU A 876 0.24 8.48 -12.26
C LEU A 876 -0.66 7.26 -12.52
N ALA A 877 -1.59 6.96 -11.62
CA ALA A 877 -2.53 5.85 -11.78
C ALA A 877 -3.43 6.01 -13.02
N ALA A 878 -3.93 7.22 -13.27
CA ALA A 878 -4.71 7.54 -14.45
C ALA A 878 -3.92 7.33 -15.76
N ALA A 879 -2.64 7.74 -15.76
CA ALA A 879 -1.75 7.51 -16.89
C ALA A 879 -1.48 6.02 -17.14
N GLN A 880 -1.21 5.27 -16.08
CA GLN A 880 -1.02 3.81 -16.18
C GLN A 880 -2.26 3.11 -16.70
N ALA A 881 -3.45 3.49 -16.24
CA ALA A 881 -4.72 2.97 -16.74
C ALA A 881 -4.90 3.26 -18.24
N ALA A 882 -4.60 4.47 -18.69
CA ALA A 882 -4.69 4.86 -20.09
C ALA A 882 -3.69 4.11 -21.00
N ILE A 883 -2.50 3.80 -20.50
CA ILE A 883 -1.49 3.05 -21.23
C ILE A 883 -1.85 1.56 -21.33
N ALA A 884 -2.34 0.97 -20.23
CA ALA A 884 -2.65 -0.45 -20.13
C ALA A 884 -3.93 -0.86 -20.86
N ASN A 885 -4.90 0.04 -21.01
CA ASN A 885 -6.23 -0.25 -21.59
C ASN A 885 -6.41 0.29 -23.04
N ARG A 886 -5.38 0.27 -23.83
CA ARG A 886 -5.41 0.65 -25.25
C ARG A 886 -5.88 -0.48 -26.17
#